data_df1eb6f57d403f9799901f9a85b90b8b
#
_entry.id   df1eb6f57d403f9799901f9a85b90b8b
#
_cell.length_a   1.000
_cell.length_b   1.000
_cell.length_c   1.000
_cell.angle_alpha   90.00
_cell.angle_beta   90.00
_cell.angle_gamma   90.00
#
_symmetry.space_group_name_H-M   'P 1'
#
loop_
_entity.id
_entity.type
_entity.pdbx_description
1 polymer ?
#
loop_
_entity_poly.entity_id
_entity_poly.type
_entity_poly.pdbx_seq_one_letter_code
_entity_poly.pdbx_strand_id
1 'polypeptide(L)'
;MRQSILTIVVFLLNLILIDGGITLAQIATLEPTLNLVEVNGIQIPYQNGFPLPTFEKQSRVVINLAGDWKKQRFTANHNISLAKRDALGLANIVAEAANRHLSNFNDASWETKTLPGVENKMNTFPKPPEFYTDGIWYRKTFNVDAVNAGKFVKLIFYSVNYICDVWINDQYVGYHEGGYTSFAFDVSSKLNYSGTNTIAVRVDNIAWDTRNDIVPYAKCDWFNYSGIIHDVYLEISSPVSVVRTNVIPKDLNGNVETTVVLINKKTSQTNVTASIKIYEASVNQNNIQSEFAKDIIGNEVNVTGITQNTIVVSSGNSAVLKTNLTLANPRLWSPKQPNLYVAKITLTENGNVIDEYYTQFGIRTVGTNQGKFTLNNRIMFLPGIARHEEHPLYGRSVPKEIIYSDLNTIKNLNAIYVRTAHYPNHPYTYLIADRLGLAIMEEIPVYWFDTPESFNIQNNQRHIHQQMFREMVFKDYNRPSVIMWSTSNECKEEAGRLVYHNIIKQDYKTNYNDGRLLTQSAAADRPGPSDPTMPPLDIAGWTLYYGIFYGASGSYFGPTFSFLNNARTANPNKPIIATEYGYWSSENGSTTNEQSNVLTQTFNAFKLHTPYDAAGNSNSNGFLMGTTWWCVFDWYQYKSNGYQTMGLISMDRQTEKPVAANLRSTYLPYANKDGLIVSVKENPIEKLPTVFRLEQNYPNPFNPETIIQYTIPSVETRRGESLQHVILKIYDILGREVATLVNEVQPAGIHHSQFSIRHFELPSGVYFYRLQAGDFSDTKKMLLLK
;
A
#
# COMPACT_ATOMS: atom_id res chain seq x y z
N MET A 1 -9.55 -35.31 59.65
CA MET A 1 -9.03 -35.68 58.29
C MET A 1 -10.12 -36.20 57.34
N ARG A 2 -11.23 -36.78 57.73
CA ARG A 2 -12.33 -37.21 56.81
C ARG A 2 -13.33 -36.09 56.46
N GLN A 3 -13.47 -35.06 57.28
CA GLN A 3 -14.36 -33.96 56.99
C GLN A 3 -13.74 -32.90 56.03
N SER A 4 -12.42 -32.76 55.95
CA SER A 4 -11.73 -31.83 55.08
C SER A 4 -11.68 -32.33 53.64
N ILE A 5 -11.72 -33.62 53.40
CA ILE A 5 -11.71 -34.22 52.06
C ILE A 5 -13.09 -34.12 51.42
N LEU A 6 -14.18 -34.22 52.22
CA LEU A 6 -15.53 -34.09 51.69
C LEU A 6 -15.87 -32.63 51.28
N THR A 7 -15.30 -31.64 51.97
CA THR A 7 -15.53 -30.23 51.64
C THR A 7 -14.78 -29.80 50.36
N ILE A 8 -13.58 -30.37 50.08
CA ILE A 8 -12.83 -30.09 48.86
C ILE A 8 -13.48 -30.75 47.62
N VAL A 9 -14.06 -31.96 47.78
CA VAL A 9 -14.74 -32.66 46.71
C VAL A 9 -16.09 -31.97 46.36
N VAL A 10 -16.82 -31.47 47.39
CA VAL A 10 -18.06 -30.70 47.15
C VAL A 10 -17.78 -29.33 46.55
N PHE A 11 -16.63 -28.69 46.85
CA PHE A 11 -16.25 -27.42 46.22
C PHE A 11 -15.78 -27.60 44.79
N LEU A 12 -15.14 -28.72 44.44
CA LEU A 12 -14.78 -29.07 43.05
C LEU A 12 -15.99 -29.55 42.25
N LEU A 13 -17.00 -30.18 42.86
CA LEU A 13 -18.25 -30.56 42.17
C LEU A 13 -19.23 -29.37 42.00
N ASN A 14 -19.20 -28.38 42.88
CA ASN A 14 -20.02 -27.16 42.71
C ASN A 14 -19.43 -26.14 41.75
N LEU A 15 -18.14 -26.25 41.37
CA LEU A 15 -17.57 -25.46 40.24
C LEU A 15 -17.86 -26.09 38.86
N ILE A 16 -18.44 -27.28 38.80
CA ILE A 16 -18.78 -28.00 37.57
C ILE A 16 -20.28 -27.88 37.21
N LEU A 17 -21.11 -27.27 38.07
CA LEU A 17 -22.56 -27.23 37.92
C LEU A 17 -23.18 -25.81 37.89
N ILE A 18 -22.38 -24.76 37.67
CA ILE A 18 -22.88 -23.42 37.40
C ILE A 18 -22.38 -23.04 35.99
N ASP A 19 -23.24 -23.10 35.06
CA ASP A 19 -23.36 -22.85 33.64
C ASP A 19 -23.24 -24.08 32.76
N GLY A 20 -24.40 -24.49 32.27
CA GLY A 20 -24.54 -25.52 31.23
C GLY A 20 -24.08 -25.04 29.82
N GLY A 21 -22.95 -24.34 29.78
CA GLY A 21 -22.15 -24.14 28.60
C GLY A 21 -20.89 -24.97 28.76
N ILE A 22 -20.72 -25.99 27.94
CA ILE A 22 -19.42 -26.57 27.69
C ILE A 22 -18.59 -25.39 27.12
N THR A 23 -17.80 -24.71 27.93
CA THR A 23 -16.69 -23.91 27.44
C THR A 23 -15.77 -24.92 26.74
N LEU A 24 -15.98 -25.15 25.45
CA LEU A 24 -14.96 -25.70 24.60
C LEU A 24 -13.72 -24.86 24.92
N ALA A 25 -12.68 -25.50 25.48
CA ALA A 25 -11.40 -24.85 25.67
C ALA A 25 -11.10 -24.13 24.37
N GLN A 26 -11.02 -22.79 24.41
CA GLN A 26 -10.83 -21.99 23.21
C GLN A 26 -9.54 -22.52 22.59
N ILE A 27 -9.64 -23.14 21.42
CA ILE A 27 -8.47 -23.70 20.73
C ILE A 27 -7.53 -22.50 20.52
N ALA A 28 -6.32 -22.57 21.06
CA ALA A 28 -5.36 -21.51 20.89
C ALA A 28 -5.16 -21.24 19.40
N THR A 29 -5.32 -20.00 18.98
CA THR A 29 -5.28 -19.59 17.57
C THR A 29 -3.85 -19.50 17.07
N LEU A 30 -3.69 -19.60 15.77
CA LEU A 30 -2.43 -19.45 15.06
C LEU A 30 -1.75 -18.12 15.44
N GLU A 31 -0.46 -18.16 15.70
CA GLU A 31 0.34 -17.00 16.11
C GLU A 31 0.99 -16.34 14.87
N PRO A 32 1.27 -15.03 14.90
CA PRO A 32 2.08 -14.38 13.88
C PRO A 32 3.47 -15.02 13.80
N THR A 33 3.99 -15.17 12.56
CA THR A 33 5.31 -15.77 12.32
C THR A 33 6.44 -14.76 12.37
N LEU A 34 6.14 -13.46 12.21
CA LEU A 34 7.13 -12.38 12.18
C LEU A 34 7.20 -11.69 13.55
N ASN A 35 8.42 -11.69 14.12
CA ASN A 35 8.73 -11.02 15.37
C ASN A 35 9.89 -10.04 15.18
N LEU A 36 9.98 -9.04 16.05
CA LEU A 36 11.15 -8.17 16.14
C LEU A 36 12.08 -8.72 17.23
N VAL A 37 13.36 -8.87 16.89
CA VAL A 37 14.41 -9.36 17.80
C VAL A 37 15.49 -8.31 17.89
N GLU A 38 15.87 -7.95 19.12
CA GLU A 38 16.96 -7.03 19.34
C GLU A 38 18.32 -7.73 19.15
N VAL A 39 19.13 -7.24 18.21
CA VAL A 39 20.49 -7.69 17.98
C VAL A 39 21.40 -6.47 18.05
N ASN A 40 22.30 -6.43 19.03
CA ASN A 40 23.22 -5.30 19.29
C ASN A 40 22.49 -3.94 19.40
N GLY A 41 21.33 -3.90 20.09
CA GLY A 41 20.55 -2.68 20.28
C GLY A 41 19.71 -2.25 19.08
N ILE A 42 19.60 -3.09 18.04
CA ILE A 42 18.87 -2.81 16.80
C ILE A 42 17.73 -3.82 16.65
N GLN A 43 16.52 -3.33 16.41
CA GLN A 43 15.35 -4.19 16.12
C GLN A 43 15.45 -4.76 14.71
N ILE A 44 15.51 -6.07 14.60
CA ILE A 44 15.62 -6.83 13.35
C ILE A 44 14.39 -7.70 13.16
N PRO A 45 13.75 -7.70 11.97
CA PRO A 45 12.64 -8.60 11.71
C PRO A 45 13.15 -10.04 11.60
N TYR A 46 12.55 -10.93 12.38
CA TYR A 46 12.76 -12.37 12.31
C TYR A 46 11.47 -13.06 11.90
N GLN A 47 11.59 -14.03 11.02
CA GLN A 47 10.48 -14.89 10.65
C GLN A 47 10.97 -16.33 10.60
N ASN A 48 10.18 -17.25 11.16
CA ASN A 48 10.52 -18.68 11.13
C ASN A 48 11.92 -19.00 11.68
N GLY A 49 12.37 -18.24 12.68
CA GLY A 49 13.62 -18.52 13.42
C GLY A 49 14.90 -17.91 12.82
N PHE A 50 14.83 -17.07 11.80
CA PHE A 50 15.98 -16.36 11.26
C PHE A 50 15.61 -14.95 10.76
N PRO A 51 16.59 -14.05 10.50
CA PRO A 51 16.30 -12.71 10.01
C PRO A 51 15.54 -12.75 8.68
N LEU A 52 14.46 -11.95 8.59
CA LEU A 52 13.66 -11.83 7.38
C LEU A 52 14.49 -11.25 6.22
N PRO A 53 14.59 -11.89 5.04
CA PRO A 53 15.26 -11.31 3.88
C PRO A 53 14.49 -10.09 3.30
N THR A 54 15.13 -9.34 2.40
CA THR A 54 14.49 -8.24 1.67
C THR A 54 13.71 -8.72 0.45
N PHE A 55 13.73 -10.00 0.14
CA PHE A 55 13.11 -10.60 -1.06
C PHE A 55 13.63 -10.03 -2.40
N GLU A 56 14.73 -9.30 -2.38
CA GLU A 56 15.46 -8.94 -3.59
C GLU A 56 16.29 -10.14 -4.08
N LYS A 57 16.16 -10.50 -5.33
CA LYS A 57 16.98 -11.58 -5.91
C LYS A 57 18.46 -11.24 -5.88
N GLN A 58 19.26 -12.15 -5.38
CA GLN A 58 20.72 -12.03 -5.27
C GLN A 58 21.43 -12.85 -6.34
N SER A 59 22.65 -12.43 -6.74
CA SER A 59 23.52 -13.18 -7.64
C SER A 59 24.14 -14.40 -6.93
N ARG A 60 23.31 -15.23 -6.34
CA ARG A 60 23.64 -16.47 -5.62
C ARG A 60 23.12 -17.66 -6.40
N VAL A 61 23.43 -18.86 -5.95
CA VAL A 61 22.83 -20.06 -6.51
C VAL A 61 21.33 -20.07 -6.21
N VAL A 62 20.52 -20.17 -7.25
CA VAL A 62 19.07 -20.26 -7.15
C VAL A 62 18.62 -21.58 -7.77
N ILE A 63 17.82 -22.33 -7.04
CA ILE A 63 17.06 -23.46 -7.58
C ILE A 63 15.62 -22.99 -7.74
N ASN A 64 15.23 -22.77 -9.00
CA ASN A 64 13.87 -22.35 -9.32
C ASN A 64 12.91 -23.52 -9.13
N LEU A 65 11.88 -23.34 -8.32
CA LEU A 65 10.82 -24.33 -8.12
C LEU A 65 9.58 -24.06 -8.98
N ALA A 66 9.61 -23.05 -9.85
CA ALA A 66 8.55 -22.84 -10.83
C ALA A 66 8.38 -24.02 -11.79
N GLY A 67 7.32 -24.02 -12.58
CA GLY A 67 6.98 -25.07 -13.53
C GLY A 67 6.02 -26.09 -12.92
N ASP A 68 6.10 -27.35 -13.36
CA ASP A 68 5.10 -28.35 -13.05
C ASP A 68 5.19 -28.89 -11.63
N TRP A 69 4.05 -28.87 -10.96
CA TRP A 69 3.79 -29.47 -9.65
C TRP A 69 2.64 -30.46 -9.74
N LYS A 70 2.65 -31.50 -8.94
CA LYS A 70 1.47 -32.31 -8.65
C LYS A 70 0.56 -31.56 -7.70
N LYS A 71 -0.77 -31.58 -7.95
CA LYS A 71 -1.76 -30.92 -7.09
C LYS A 71 -3.01 -31.74 -6.89
N GLN A 72 -3.62 -31.58 -5.75
CA GLN A 72 -4.91 -32.20 -5.42
C GLN A 72 -5.73 -31.23 -4.55
N ARG A 73 -6.95 -30.96 -4.95
CA ARG A 73 -7.93 -30.25 -4.12
C ARG A 73 -8.45 -31.18 -3.03
N PHE A 74 -8.76 -30.62 -1.88
CA PHE A 74 -9.38 -31.34 -0.77
C PHE A 74 -10.23 -30.37 0.06
N THR A 75 -11.16 -30.90 0.87
CA THR A 75 -11.89 -30.06 1.82
C THR A 75 -11.08 -29.89 3.07
N ALA A 76 -10.65 -28.65 3.32
CA ALA A 76 -9.84 -28.28 4.47
C ALA A 76 -10.71 -28.04 5.71
N ASN A 77 -10.21 -28.42 6.87
CA ASN A 77 -10.76 -27.98 8.13
C ASN A 77 -10.12 -26.64 8.53
N HIS A 78 -10.83 -25.54 8.27
CA HIS A 78 -10.35 -24.18 8.56
C HIS A 78 -10.00 -23.96 10.02
N ASN A 79 -10.67 -24.66 10.97
CA ASN A 79 -10.33 -24.56 12.38
C ASN A 79 -8.98 -25.22 12.69
N ILE A 80 -8.63 -26.33 12.02
CA ILE A 80 -7.30 -26.93 12.09
C ILE A 80 -6.27 -25.99 11.46
N SER A 81 -6.58 -25.38 10.34
CA SER A 81 -5.69 -24.42 9.65
C SER A 81 -5.34 -23.23 10.51
N LEU A 82 -6.29 -22.71 11.29
CA LEU A 82 -6.11 -21.53 12.14
C LEU A 82 -5.75 -21.88 13.59
N ALA A 83 -5.56 -23.14 13.92
CA ALA A 83 -5.10 -23.56 15.24
C ALA A 83 -3.58 -23.32 15.41
N LYS A 84 -3.17 -23.02 16.64
CA LYS A 84 -1.75 -22.90 17.02
C LYS A 84 -0.96 -24.13 16.58
N ARG A 85 0.27 -23.95 16.09
CA ARG A 85 1.18 -25.02 15.68
C ARG A 85 1.99 -25.57 16.85
N ASP A 86 1.35 -25.79 18.02
CA ASP A 86 1.90 -26.61 19.10
C ASP A 86 1.82 -28.12 18.77
N ALA A 87 2.23 -28.98 19.70
CA ALA A 87 2.26 -30.42 19.46
C ALA A 87 0.90 -30.99 19.03
N LEU A 88 -0.21 -30.50 19.62
CA LEU A 88 -1.56 -30.97 19.29
C LEU A 88 -2.02 -30.41 17.93
N GLY A 89 -1.83 -29.10 17.69
CA GLY A 89 -2.20 -28.48 16.42
C GLY A 89 -1.43 -29.07 15.25
N LEU A 90 -0.13 -29.30 15.43
CA LEU A 90 0.67 -29.95 14.39
C LEU A 90 0.25 -31.41 14.17
N ALA A 91 -0.08 -32.15 15.21
CA ALA A 91 -0.62 -33.51 15.07
C ALA A 91 -1.94 -33.53 14.28
N ASN A 92 -2.82 -32.55 14.48
CA ASN A 92 -4.07 -32.41 13.73
C ASN A 92 -3.82 -32.11 12.24
N ILE A 93 -2.88 -31.21 11.92
CA ILE A 93 -2.47 -30.93 10.53
C ILE A 93 -1.90 -32.18 9.86
N VAL A 94 -1.04 -32.94 10.56
CA VAL A 94 -0.46 -34.19 10.04
C VAL A 94 -1.54 -35.27 9.86
N ALA A 95 -2.51 -35.37 10.76
CA ALA A 95 -3.64 -36.29 10.61
C ALA A 95 -4.51 -35.95 9.40
N GLU A 96 -4.84 -34.65 9.19
CA GLU A 96 -5.58 -34.18 8.00
C GLU A 96 -4.75 -34.39 6.71
N ALA A 97 -3.44 -34.31 6.80
CA ALA A 97 -2.56 -34.55 5.65
C ALA A 97 -2.68 -35.97 5.10
N ALA A 98 -3.09 -36.97 5.92
CA ALA A 98 -3.30 -38.35 5.48
C ALA A 98 -2.13 -38.86 4.62
N ASN A 99 -0.91 -38.65 5.09
CA ASN A 99 0.37 -39.01 4.45
C ASN A 99 0.74 -38.21 3.19
N ARG A 100 -0.06 -37.26 2.72
CA ARG A 100 0.25 -36.46 1.52
C ARG A 100 1.55 -35.64 1.64
N HIS A 101 2.03 -35.41 2.82
CA HIS A 101 3.29 -34.73 3.10
C HIS A 101 4.52 -35.64 2.97
N LEU A 102 4.34 -36.96 2.94
CA LEU A 102 5.44 -37.93 2.93
C LEU A 102 6.07 -38.05 1.53
N SER A 103 7.38 -38.20 1.46
CA SER A 103 8.13 -38.32 0.21
C SER A 103 7.74 -39.57 -0.61
N ASN A 104 7.39 -40.66 0.08
CA ASN A 104 6.94 -41.92 -0.53
C ASN A 104 5.44 -41.97 -0.90
N PHE A 105 4.71 -40.87 -0.69
CA PHE A 105 3.30 -40.82 -1.07
C PHE A 105 3.13 -40.91 -2.58
N ASN A 106 2.23 -41.81 -3.06
CA ASN A 106 1.95 -41.97 -4.46
C ASN A 106 1.01 -40.86 -4.97
N ASP A 107 1.55 -39.88 -5.65
CA ASP A 107 0.82 -38.74 -6.26
C ASP A 107 0.68 -38.87 -7.80
N ALA A 108 0.88 -40.07 -8.34
CA ALA A 108 0.80 -40.32 -9.80
C ALA A 108 -0.57 -39.95 -10.40
N SER A 109 -1.65 -40.12 -9.64
CA SER A 109 -3.02 -39.79 -10.06
C SER A 109 -3.38 -38.30 -9.90
N TRP A 110 -2.50 -37.50 -9.28
CA TRP A 110 -2.76 -36.09 -9.08
C TRP A 110 -2.64 -35.30 -10.38
N GLU A 111 -3.42 -34.24 -10.48
CA GLU A 111 -3.30 -33.31 -11.61
C GLU A 111 -1.94 -32.60 -11.60
N THR A 112 -1.52 -32.14 -12.78
CA THR A 112 -0.34 -31.29 -12.93
C THR A 112 -0.76 -29.83 -13.04
N LYS A 113 -0.10 -28.95 -12.27
CA LYS A 113 -0.30 -27.49 -12.28
C LYS A 113 1.02 -26.79 -12.45
N THR A 114 1.08 -25.87 -13.41
CA THR A 114 2.25 -24.98 -13.55
C THR A 114 2.17 -23.88 -12.50
N LEU A 115 3.22 -23.72 -11.69
CA LEU A 115 3.38 -22.69 -10.67
C LEU A 115 4.56 -21.75 -11.00
N PRO A 116 4.55 -20.47 -10.57
CA PRO A 116 3.47 -19.81 -9.84
C PRO A 116 2.19 -19.73 -10.68
N GLY A 117 1.04 -19.74 -10.00
CA GLY A 117 -0.24 -19.71 -10.68
C GLY A 117 -1.41 -19.79 -9.71
N VAL A 118 -2.52 -19.15 -10.07
CA VAL A 118 -3.75 -19.26 -9.30
C VAL A 118 -4.38 -20.66 -9.47
N GLU A 119 -4.96 -21.20 -8.41
CA GLU A 119 -5.66 -22.49 -8.47
C GLU A 119 -7.01 -22.39 -9.18
N ASN A 120 -7.65 -21.24 -9.10
CA ASN A 120 -8.91 -20.96 -9.76
C ASN A 120 -8.78 -21.18 -11.28
N LYS A 121 -9.68 -21.95 -11.87
CA LYS A 121 -9.71 -22.14 -13.32
C LYS A 121 -10.08 -20.82 -14.00
N MET A 122 -9.18 -20.31 -14.81
CA MET A 122 -9.44 -19.11 -15.59
C MET A 122 -10.40 -19.44 -16.73
N ASN A 123 -11.44 -18.63 -16.89
CA ASN A 123 -12.39 -18.72 -17.99
C ASN A 123 -11.97 -17.77 -19.13
N THR A 124 -12.61 -17.91 -20.29
CA THR A 124 -12.44 -16.97 -21.39
C THR A 124 -13.05 -15.62 -21.02
N PHE A 125 -12.24 -14.59 -21.07
CA PHE A 125 -12.68 -13.20 -20.82
C PHE A 125 -13.92 -12.83 -21.69
N PRO A 126 -14.93 -12.13 -21.16
CA PRO A 126 -14.99 -11.45 -19.84
C PRO A 126 -15.53 -12.32 -18.68
N LYS A 127 -15.73 -13.61 -18.86
CA LYS A 127 -16.27 -14.45 -17.79
C LYS A 127 -15.28 -14.50 -16.61
N PRO A 128 -15.76 -14.31 -15.36
CA PRO A 128 -14.92 -14.40 -14.18
C PRO A 128 -14.34 -15.81 -14.03
N PRO A 129 -13.21 -15.95 -13.32
CA PRO A 129 -12.65 -17.25 -13.01
C PRO A 129 -13.60 -18.14 -12.22
N GLU A 130 -13.29 -19.43 -12.18
CA GLU A 130 -13.94 -20.37 -11.27
C GLU A 130 -13.81 -19.85 -9.83
N PHE A 131 -14.90 -19.93 -9.10
CA PHE A 131 -14.92 -19.61 -7.69
C PHE A 131 -14.44 -20.81 -6.89
N TYR A 132 -13.21 -20.75 -6.37
CA TYR A 132 -12.65 -21.83 -5.56
C TYR A 132 -11.97 -21.24 -4.30
N THR A 133 -12.49 -21.63 -3.14
CA THR A 133 -11.99 -21.24 -1.82
C THR A 133 -12.04 -22.45 -0.91
N ASP A 134 -10.98 -23.25 -0.87
CA ASP A 134 -10.84 -24.46 -0.06
C ASP A 134 -9.38 -24.93 -0.09
N GLY A 135 -9.12 -26.15 0.33
CA GLY A 135 -7.84 -26.77 0.49
C GLY A 135 -7.18 -27.23 -0.81
N ILE A 136 -5.87 -27.04 -0.94
CA ILE A 136 -5.07 -27.54 -2.06
C ILE A 136 -3.77 -28.14 -1.50
N TRP A 137 -3.43 -29.34 -1.95
CA TRP A 137 -2.10 -29.91 -1.79
C TRP A 137 -1.30 -29.71 -3.06
N TYR A 138 -0.04 -29.27 -2.90
CA TYR A 138 0.97 -29.18 -3.94
C TYR A 138 2.18 -30.03 -3.57
N ARG A 139 2.76 -30.73 -4.56
CA ARG A 139 3.97 -31.55 -4.37
C ARG A 139 4.90 -31.40 -5.56
N LYS A 140 6.22 -31.38 -5.29
CA LYS A 140 7.25 -31.34 -6.32
C LYS A 140 8.49 -32.08 -5.84
N THR A 141 9.14 -32.79 -6.74
CA THR A 141 10.49 -33.31 -6.52
C THR A 141 11.53 -32.39 -7.15
N PHE A 142 12.68 -32.28 -6.51
CA PHE A 142 13.80 -31.46 -6.99
C PHE A 142 15.11 -31.98 -6.44
N ASN A 143 16.25 -31.60 -7.05
CA ASN A 143 17.58 -31.98 -6.60
C ASN A 143 18.36 -30.77 -6.10
N VAL A 144 19.25 -31.03 -5.15
CA VAL A 144 20.25 -30.06 -4.65
C VAL A 144 21.61 -30.71 -4.75
N ASP A 145 22.53 -30.07 -5.45
CA ASP A 145 23.85 -30.62 -5.65
C ASP A 145 24.63 -30.75 -4.34
N ALA A 146 25.43 -31.83 -4.22
CA ALA A 146 26.25 -32.14 -3.04
C ALA A 146 27.22 -30.99 -2.63
N VAL A 147 27.68 -30.21 -3.60
CA VAL A 147 28.54 -29.01 -3.39
C VAL A 147 27.88 -27.95 -2.51
N ASN A 148 26.56 -28.04 -2.33
CA ASN A 148 25.77 -27.12 -1.50
C ASN A 148 25.58 -27.61 -0.07
N ALA A 149 26.10 -28.81 0.27
CA ALA A 149 26.04 -29.31 1.64
C ALA A 149 26.75 -28.34 2.61
N GLY A 150 26.15 -28.09 3.75
CA GLY A 150 26.65 -27.14 4.75
C GLY A 150 26.49 -25.67 4.43
N LYS A 151 25.90 -25.32 3.29
CA LYS A 151 25.53 -23.95 2.96
C LYS A 151 24.19 -23.55 3.61
N PHE A 152 23.89 -22.26 3.67
CA PHE A 152 22.61 -21.75 4.12
C PHE A 152 21.62 -21.74 2.96
N VAL A 153 20.52 -22.49 3.10
CA VAL A 153 19.50 -22.62 2.07
C VAL A 153 18.17 -22.08 2.58
N LYS A 154 17.68 -21.03 1.92
CA LYS A 154 16.38 -20.42 2.17
C LYS A 154 15.37 -20.88 1.14
N LEU A 155 14.21 -21.39 1.60
CA LEU A 155 13.03 -21.59 0.77
C LEU A 155 12.21 -20.32 0.83
N ILE A 156 12.00 -19.68 -0.31
CA ILE A 156 11.37 -18.35 -0.43
C ILE A 156 10.06 -18.49 -1.21
N PHE A 157 9.00 -17.90 -0.66
CA PHE A 157 7.72 -17.70 -1.31
C PHE A 157 7.40 -16.21 -1.38
N TYR A 158 6.93 -15.73 -2.52
CA TYR A 158 6.51 -14.34 -2.64
C TYR A 158 5.03 -14.14 -2.29
N SER A 159 4.18 -15.15 -2.46
CA SER A 159 2.77 -15.11 -2.03
C SER A 159 2.13 -16.49 -2.12
N VAL A 160 1.45 -16.92 -1.04
CA VAL A 160 0.60 -18.12 -1.01
C VAL A 160 -0.71 -17.77 -0.33
N ASN A 161 -1.84 -17.90 -0.99
CA ASN A 161 -3.12 -17.45 -0.46
C ASN A 161 -3.99 -18.65 -0.04
N TYR A 162 -4.51 -18.75 1.19
CA TYR A 162 -4.43 -17.74 2.26
C TYR A 162 -3.42 -18.14 3.34
N ILE A 163 -3.48 -19.39 3.82
CA ILE A 163 -2.57 -19.98 4.81
C ILE A 163 -1.92 -21.23 4.21
N CYS A 164 -0.64 -21.44 4.50
CA CYS A 164 0.07 -22.63 4.06
C CYS A 164 0.88 -23.28 5.18
N ASP A 165 0.97 -24.62 5.10
CA ASP A 165 1.90 -25.46 5.85
C ASP A 165 2.87 -26.13 4.88
N VAL A 166 4.15 -26.22 5.22
CA VAL A 166 5.22 -26.67 4.31
C VAL A 166 6.01 -27.83 4.93
N TRP A 167 6.32 -28.82 4.12
CA TRP A 167 7.19 -29.95 4.45
C TRP A 167 8.31 -30.08 3.42
N ILE A 168 9.48 -30.52 3.87
CA ILE A 168 10.61 -30.96 3.04
C ILE A 168 11.03 -32.33 3.56
N ASN A 169 11.06 -33.35 2.66
CA ASN A 169 11.49 -34.70 3.01
C ASN A 169 10.85 -35.23 4.30
N ASP A 170 9.53 -35.23 4.34
CA ASP A 170 8.69 -35.67 5.47
C ASP A 170 8.73 -34.77 6.72
N GLN A 171 9.67 -33.82 6.79
CA GLN A 171 9.87 -32.96 7.94
C GLN A 171 9.08 -31.66 7.80
N TYR A 172 8.31 -31.34 8.84
CA TYR A 172 7.60 -30.05 8.89
C TYR A 172 8.60 -28.88 8.93
N VAL A 173 8.37 -27.90 8.07
CA VAL A 173 9.22 -26.70 7.94
C VAL A 173 8.64 -25.52 8.69
N GLY A 174 7.32 -25.32 8.56
CA GLY A 174 6.63 -24.18 9.16
C GLY A 174 5.35 -23.81 8.39
N TYR A 175 4.79 -22.67 8.76
CA TYR A 175 3.58 -22.13 8.17
C TYR A 175 3.71 -20.62 7.91
N HIS A 176 2.79 -20.11 7.08
CA HIS A 176 2.58 -18.67 6.90
C HIS A 176 1.10 -18.38 6.65
N GLU A 177 0.61 -17.25 7.18
CA GLU A 177 -0.73 -16.74 6.98
C GLU A 177 -0.67 -15.31 6.44
N GLY A 178 -1.60 -14.96 5.53
CA GLY A 178 -1.77 -13.58 5.07
C GLY A 178 -1.92 -13.40 3.57
N GLY A 179 -1.58 -14.39 2.75
CA GLY A 179 -1.94 -14.43 1.31
C GLY A 179 -1.28 -13.42 0.36
N TYR A 180 -0.82 -12.28 0.85
CA TYR A 180 -0.38 -11.15 0.03
C TYR A 180 1.07 -10.72 0.29
N THR A 181 1.74 -11.33 1.25
CA THR A 181 3.07 -10.95 1.69
C THR A 181 4.07 -12.07 1.46
N SER A 182 5.36 -11.71 1.34
CA SER A 182 6.44 -12.66 1.10
C SER A 182 6.99 -13.21 2.42
N PHE A 183 7.41 -14.47 2.39
CA PHE A 183 7.96 -15.17 3.54
C PHE A 183 9.05 -16.18 3.15
N ALA A 184 9.82 -16.65 4.15
CA ALA A 184 10.90 -17.58 3.91
C ALA A 184 11.08 -18.57 5.06
N PHE A 185 11.73 -19.71 4.75
CA PHE A 185 12.11 -20.74 5.70
C PHE A 185 13.58 -21.13 5.53
N ASP A 186 14.26 -21.43 6.64
CA ASP A 186 15.56 -22.12 6.61
C ASP A 186 15.30 -23.62 6.44
N VAL A 187 15.74 -24.16 5.31
CA VAL A 187 15.60 -25.59 5.01
C VAL A 187 16.93 -26.33 4.95
N SER A 188 18.04 -25.68 5.35
CA SER A 188 19.40 -26.20 5.22
C SER A 188 19.58 -27.60 5.82
N SER A 189 18.99 -27.88 6.98
CA SER A 189 19.11 -29.17 7.66
C SER A 189 18.11 -30.24 7.22
N LYS A 190 17.18 -29.86 6.33
CA LYS A 190 16.08 -30.74 5.89
C LYS A 190 16.30 -31.31 4.49
N LEU A 191 17.36 -30.88 3.81
CA LEU A 191 17.66 -31.25 2.44
C LEU A 191 18.55 -32.47 2.36
N ASN A 192 18.28 -33.32 1.38
CA ASN A 192 19.19 -34.34 0.91
C ASN A 192 20.06 -33.77 -0.20
N TYR A 193 21.36 -33.60 0.05
CA TYR A 193 22.36 -33.05 -0.89
C TYR A 193 22.93 -34.09 -1.84
N SER A 194 22.48 -35.34 -1.75
CA SER A 194 23.02 -36.45 -2.59
C SER A 194 21.90 -37.18 -3.34
N GLY A 195 20.69 -36.66 -3.32
CA GLY A 195 19.52 -37.31 -3.92
C GLY A 195 18.35 -36.38 -4.11
N THR A 196 17.23 -36.98 -4.44
CA THR A 196 15.97 -36.28 -4.65
C THR A 196 15.39 -35.77 -3.34
N ASN A 197 14.87 -34.56 -3.38
CA ASN A 197 14.10 -33.94 -2.32
C ASN A 197 12.63 -33.85 -2.75
N THR A 198 11.73 -33.90 -1.79
CA THR A 198 10.31 -33.65 -1.99
C THR A 198 9.87 -32.46 -1.16
N ILE A 199 9.25 -31.47 -1.81
CA ILE A 199 8.50 -30.43 -1.15
C ILE A 199 7.01 -30.77 -1.22
N ALA A 200 6.31 -30.63 -0.10
CA ALA A 200 4.86 -30.69 -0.01
C ALA A 200 4.33 -29.42 0.64
N VAL A 201 3.30 -28.82 0.04
CA VAL A 201 2.68 -27.58 0.53
C VAL A 201 1.17 -27.82 0.61
N ARG A 202 0.65 -27.69 1.83
CA ARG A 202 -0.78 -27.62 2.10
C ARG A 202 -1.19 -26.17 2.09
N VAL A 203 -2.17 -25.81 1.29
CA VAL A 203 -2.76 -24.48 1.25
C VAL A 203 -4.22 -24.58 1.67
N ASP A 204 -4.69 -23.63 2.46
CA ASP A 204 -6.11 -23.46 2.76
C ASP A 204 -6.50 -22.02 2.45
N ASN A 205 -7.36 -21.84 1.43
CA ASN A 205 -7.93 -20.53 1.08
C ASN A 205 -9.33 -20.42 1.67
N ILE A 206 -9.43 -19.76 2.79
CA ILE A 206 -10.68 -19.59 3.54
C ILE A 206 -11.59 -18.61 2.80
N ALA A 207 -12.85 -19.00 2.61
CA ALA A 207 -13.84 -18.15 1.96
C ALA A 207 -14.10 -16.87 2.77
N TRP A 208 -14.10 -15.72 2.10
CA TRP A 208 -14.48 -14.45 2.70
C TRP A 208 -15.94 -14.45 3.12
N ASP A 209 -16.29 -13.63 4.11
CA ASP A 209 -17.64 -13.54 4.71
C ASP A 209 -18.09 -14.80 5.46
N THR A 210 -17.15 -15.68 5.80
CA THR A 210 -17.44 -16.89 6.60
C THR A 210 -16.82 -16.82 7.99
N ARG A 211 -15.80 -15.96 8.18
CA ARG A 211 -15.07 -15.77 9.44
C ARG A 211 -14.58 -14.32 9.52
N ASN A 212 -14.43 -13.80 10.74
CA ASN A 212 -13.92 -12.45 11.00
C ASN A 212 -12.52 -12.43 11.61
N ASP A 213 -11.86 -13.58 11.74
CA ASP A 213 -10.51 -13.75 12.30
C ASP A 213 -9.42 -13.89 11.22
N ILE A 214 -9.72 -13.64 9.95
CA ILE A 214 -8.81 -13.60 8.79
C ILE A 214 -8.72 -12.19 8.21
N VAL A 215 -7.71 -11.92 7.36
CA VAL A 215 -7.49 -10.61 6.71
C VAL A 215 -7.20 -10.79 5.21
N PRO A 216 -8.07 -10.30 4.30
CA PRO A 216 -9.38 -9.68 4.55
C PRO A 216 -10.43 -10.70 4.97
N TYR A 217 -11.45 -10.27 5.69
CA TYR A 217 -12.55 -11.15 6.09
C TYR A 217 -13.83 -10.92 5.28
N ALA A 218 -14.06 -9.69 4.84
CA ALA A 218 -15.25 -9.29 4.10
C ALA A 218 -15.21 -9.72 2.64
N LYS A 219 -16.37 -9.76 1.99
CA LYS A 219 -16.48 -9.89 0.52
C LYS A 219 -15.94 -8.65 -0.14
N CYS A 220 -14.66 -8.70 -0.48
CA CYS A 220 -13.97 -7.63 -1.18
C CYS A 220 -14.51 -7.41 -2.59
N ASP A 221 -14.20 -6.26 -3.18
CA ASP A 221 -14.54 -5.97 -4.57
C ASP A 221 -13.43 -6.36 -5.56
N TRP A 222 -12.50 -7.23 -5.15
CA TRP A 222 -11.58 -7.93 -6.03
C TRP A 222 -11.74 -9.45 -5.88
N PHE A 223 -11.06 -10.23 -6.71
CA PHE A 223 -11.25 -11.68 -6.75
C PHE A 223 -10.37 -12.41 -5.74
N ASN A 224 -10.91 -13.42 -5.04
CA ASN A 224 -10.19 -14.26 -4.09
C ASN A 224 -9.48 -15.42 -4.80
N TYR A 225 -8.23 -15.19 -5.19
CA TYR A 225 -7.41 -16.20 -5.84
C TYR A 225 -6.74 -17.14 -4.83
N SER A 226 -6.75 -18.44 -5.10
CA SER A 226 -6.16 -19.50 -4.27
C SER A 226 -4.81 -19.97 -4.80
N GLY A 227 -3.95 -20.47 -3.93
CA GLY A 227 -2.77 -21.27 -4.30
C GLY A 227 -1.44 -20.55 -4.11
N ILE A 228 -0.38 -21.08 -4.72
CA ILE A 228 0.97 -20.47 -4.76
C ILE A 228 0.99 -19.44 -5.89
N ILE A 229 0.72 -18.19 -5.53
CA ILE A 229 0.40 -17.11 -6.46
C ILE A 229 1.64 -16.56 -7.16
N HIS A 230 2.72 -16.30 -6.39
CA HIS A 230 3.94 -15.71 -6.88
C HIS A 230 5.14 -16.67 -6.76
N ASP A 231 6.33 -16.21 -7.13
CA ASP A 231 7.55 -17.01 -7.22
C ASP A 231 7.80 -17.87 -5.98
N VAL A 232 8.29 -19.08 -6.22
CA VAL A 232 8.82 -20.01 -5.21
C VAL A 232 10.15 -20.56 -5.66
N TYR A 233 11.18 -20.46 -4.80
CA TYR A 233 12.53 -20.91 -5.13
C TYR A 233 13.41 -21.14 -3.88
N LEU A 234 14.51 -21.85 -4.06
CA LEU A 234 15.57 -21.93 -3.06
C LEU A 234 16.67 -20.93 -3.42
N GLU A 235 17.12 -20.15 -2.45
CA GLU A 235 18.34 -19.34 -2.52
C GLU A 235 19.41 -19.97 -1.64
N ILE A 236 20.59 -20.21 -2.20
CA ILE A 236 21.72 -20.87 -1.53
C ILE A 236 22.86 -19.87 -1.39
N SER A 237 23.27 -19.63 -0.16
CA SER A 237 24.36 -18.71 0.18
C SER A 237 25.42 -19.42 1.03
N SER A 238 26.57 -18.76 1.24
CA SER A 238 27.58 -19.20 2.20
C SER A 238 26.94 -19.44 3.57
N PRO A 239 27.45 -20.38 4.38
CA PRO A 239 26.97 -20.58 5.73
C PRO A 239 27.13 -19.33 6.61
N VAL A 240 28.04 -18.42 6.26
CA VAL A 240 28.09 -17.07 6.80
C VAL A 240 27.73 -16.09 5.66
N SER A 241 26.62 -15.41 5.76
CA SER A 241 26.13 -14.59 4.65
C SER A 241 25.30 -13.41 5.12
N VAL A 242 25.15 -12.44 4.23
CA VAL A 242 24.21 -11.32 4.40
C VAL A 242 22.78 -11.84 4.14
N VAL A 243 21.88 -11.61 5.09
CA VAL A 243 20.47 -11.95 4.93
C VAL A 243 19.68 -10.75 4.43
N ARG A 244 20.02 -9.58 4.94
CA ARG A 244 19.30 -8.33 4.63
C ARG A 244 20.24 -7.14 4.73
N THR A 245 20.05 -6.16 3.88
CA THR A 245 20.68 -4.84 4.00
C THR A 245 19.60 -3.76 3.86
N ASN A 246 19.54 -2.84 4.82
CA ASN A 246 18.67 -1.67 4.76
C ASN A 246 19.54 -0.45 4.50
N VAL A 247 19.13 0.42 3.56
CA VAL A 247 19.80 1.69 3.25
C VAL A 247 18.75 2.81 3.33
N ILE A 248 18.81 3.62 4.39
CA ILE A 248 17.81 4.64 4.69
C ILE A 248 18.44 6.02 4.50
N PRO A 249 18.00 6.79 3.50
CA PRO A 249 18.38 8.20 3.38
C PRO A 249 17.91 8.99 4.59
N LYS A 250 18.80 9.81 5.16
CA LYS A 250 18.48 10.67 6.31
C LYS A 250 18.20 12.11 5.88
N ASP A 251 18.81 12.54 4.80
CA ASP A 251 18.65 13.89 4.26
C ASP A 251 18.92 13.93 2.74
N LEU A 252 18.95 15.12 2.17
CA LEU A 252 19.24 15.35 0.76
C LEU A 252 20.74 15.59 0.47
N ASN A 253 21.58 15.59 1.51
CA ASN A 253 23.03 15.82 1.39
C ASN A 253 23.82 14.53 1.20
N GLY A 254 23.13 13.42 1.01
CA GLY A 254 23.75 12.12 0.77
C GLY A 254 23.99 11.28 2.04
N ASN A 255 23.52 11.72 3.20
CA ASN A 255 23.63 10.94 4.43
C ASN A 255 22.66 9.77 4.39
N VAL A 256 23.21 8.56 4.53
CA VAL A 256 22.43 7.30 4.57
C VAL A 256 22.84 6.47 5.79
N GLU A 257 21.86 5.90 6.45
CA GLU A 257 22.08 4.87 7.47
C GLU A 257 22.00 3.50 6.82
N THR A 258 23.06 2.72 6.94
CA THR A 258 23.13 1.38 6.38
C THR A 258 23.18 0.35 7.50
N THR A 259 22.28 -0.62 7.44
CA THR A 259 22.21 -1.74 8.38
C THR A 259 22.41 -3.05 7.60
N VAL A 260 23.46 -3.78 7.89
CA VAL A 260 23.76 -5.08 7.29
C VAL A 260 23.51 -6.17 8.33
N VAL A 261 22.63 -7.10 8.05
CA VAL A 261 22.28 -8.23 8.92
C VAL A 261 22.94 -9.50 8.38
N LEU A 262 23.78 -10.12 9.21
CA LEU A 262 24.51 -11.33 8.91
C LEU A 262 23.93 -12.51 9.69
N ILE A 263 24.09 -13.72 9.13
CA ILE A 263 23.83 -14.97 9.85
C ILE A 263 25.07 -15.88 9.78
N ASN A 264 25.31 -16.65 10.84
CA ASN A 264 26.32 -17.70 10.85
C ASN A 264 25.66 -19.06 11.12
N LYS A 265 25.65 -19.93 10.14
CA LYS A 265 25.16 -21.31 10.21
C LYS A 265 26.23 -22.34 10.50
N LYS A 266 27.50 -21.91 10.66
CA LYS A 266 28.57 -22.78 11.11
C LYS A 266 28.38 -23.21 12.58
N THR A 267 28.99 -24.31 12.95
CA THR A 267 29.04 -24.81 14.33
C THR A 267 30.02 -24.05 15.23
N SER A 268 30.81 -23.14 14.65
CA SER A 268 31.82 -22.33 15.36
C SER A 268 31.58 -20.85 15.11
N GLN A 269 31.99 -20.02 16.08
CA GLN A 269 32.12 -18.58 15.91
C GLN A 269 33.14 -18.28 14.80
N THR A 270 32.88 -17.18 14.06
CA THR A 270 33.80 -16.70 13.03
C THR A 270 33.93 -15.18 13.02
N ASN A 271 35.06 -14.69 12.49
CA ASN A 271 35.27 -13.28 12.22
C ASN A 271 35.15 -13.05 10.72
N VAL A 272 34.32 -12.14 10.33
CA VAL A 272 34.12 -11.73 8.94
C VAL A 272 34.32 -10.24 8.78
N THR A 273 34.89 -9.80 7.70
CA THR A 273 34.98 -8.39 7.35
C THR A 273 33.90 -8.07 6.33
N ALA A 274 32.99 -7.16 6.69
CA ALA A 274 32.00 -6.61 5.78
C ALA A 274 32.54 -5.32 5.17
N SER A 275 32.56 -5.20 3.85
CA SER A 275 32.86 -3.96 3.13
C SER A 275 31.66 -3.51 2.31
N ILE A 276 31.41 -2.20 2.29
CA ILE A 276 30.28 -1.56 1.62
C ILE A 276 30.81 -0.64 0.53
N LYS A 277 30.35 -0.85 -0.69
CA LYS A 277 30.57 0.06 -1.82
C LYS A 277 29.25 0.51 -2.37
N ILE A 278 29.19 1.76 -2.79
CA ILE A 278 28.00 2.36 -3.41
C ILE A 278 28.31 2.70 -4.87
N TYR A 279 27.39 2.37 -5.75
CA TYR A 279 27.48 2.65 -7.17
C TYR A 279 26.26 3.46 -7.62
N GLU A 280 26.42 4.39 -8.55
CA GLU A 280 25.30 4.91 -9.30
C GLU A 280 24.63 3.78 -10.07
N ALA A 281 23.32 3.80 -10.17
CA ALA A 281 22.63 2.86 -11.05
C ALA A 281 22.62 3.37 -12.49
N SER A 282 23.02 2.50 -13.42
CA SER A 282 22.98 2.72 -14.87
C SER A 282 21.80 1.96 -15.48
N VAL A 283 20.60 2.54 -15.38
CA VAL A 283 19.37 1.93 -15.91
C VAL A 283 19.17 2.34 -17.36
N ASN A 284 18.95 1.35 -18.22
CA ASN A 284 18.66 1.53 -19.65
C ASN A 284 17.67 0.47 -20.16
N GLN A 285 17.29 0.52 -21.43
CA GLN A 285 16.29 -0.39 -21.99
C GLN A 285 16.66 -1.88 -21.89
N ASN A 286 17.95 -2.23 -21.84
CA ASN A 286 18.38 -3.62 -21.80
C ASN A 286 18.35 -4.21 -20.38
N ASN A 287 18.43 -3.39 -19.35
CA ASN A 287 18.51 -3.84 -17.96
C ASN A 287 17.39 -3.33 -17.04
N ILE A 288 16.51 -2.45 -17.53
CA ILE A 288 15.41 -1.88 -16.72
C ILE A 288 14.50 -2.97 -16.13
N GLN A 289 14.37 -4.11 -16.82
CA GLN A 289 13.54 -5.23 -16.39
C GLN A 289 14.30 -6.31 -15.60
N SER A 290 15.61 -6.14 -15.36
CA SER A 290 16.36 -7.13 -14.57
C SER A 290 15.87 -7.20 -13.14
N GLU A 291 15.74 -8.40 -12.59
CA GLU A 291 15.40 -8.63 -11.18
C GLU A 291 16.57 -8.40 -10.23
N PHE A 292 17.81 -8.30 -10.77
CA PHE A 292 19.02 -8.19 -9.99
C PHE A 292 19.52 -6.75 -9.93
N ALA A 293 19.74 -6.24 -8.72
CA ALA A 293 20.35 -4.93 -8.53
C ALA A 293 21.78 -4.86 -9.10
N LYS A 294 22.47 -5.99 -9.16
CA LYS A 294 23.82 -6.12 -9.76
C LYS A 294 23.85 -5.68 -11.23
N ASP A 295 22.81 -5.94 -11.99
CA ASP A 295 22.80 -5.70 -13.45
C ASP A 295 22.65 -4.23 -13.83
N ILE A 296 22.34 -3.37 -12.87
CA ILE A 296 22.25 -1.92 -13.07
C ILE A 296 23.42 -1.15 -12.43
N ILE A 297 24.51 -1.82 -12.05
CA ILE A 297 25.68 -1.15 -11.49
C ILE A 297 26.35 -0.27 -12.56
N GLY A 298 26.56 1.00 -12.20
CA GLY A 298 27.33 1.98 -12.96
C GLY A 298 28.64 2.36 -12.27
N ASN A 299 28.93 3.66 -12.21
CA ASN A 299 30.16 4.18 -11.61
C ASN A 299 30.13 4.07 -10.07
N GLU A 300 31.31 3.75 -9.50
CA GLU A 300 31.49 3.78 -8.03
C GLU A 300 31.39 5.21 -7.52
N VAL A 301 30.65 5.40 -6.43
CA VAL A 301 30.47 6.70 -5.77
C VAL A 301 31.45 6.83 -4.63
N ASN A 302 32.11 8.00 -4.53
CA ASN A 302 32.89 8.31 -3.36
C ASN A 302 32.02 8.47 -2.13
N VAL A 303 32.29 7.69 -1.10
CA VAL A 303 31.57 7.74 0.18
C VAL A 303 32.54 7.97 1.32
N THR A 304 32.09 8.71 2.31
CA THR A 304 32.79 8.87 3.60
C THR A 304 32.01 8.16 4.70
N GLY A 305 32.69 7.80 5.77
CA GLY A 305 32.15 7.00 6.88
C GLY A 305 32.84 5.64 7.00
N ILE A 306 32.30 4.75 7.84
CA ILE A 306 32.87 3.42 8.03
C ILE A 306 32.33 2.49 6.94
N THR A 307 33.12 2.31 5.89
CA THR A 307 32.80 1.43 4.76
C THR A 307 33.29 0.00 4.92
N GLN A 308 34.08 -0.29 5.97
CA GLN A 308 34.59 -1.62 6.25
C GLN A 308 34.69 -1.85 7.76
N ASN A 309 34.22 -3.03 8.21
CA ASN A 309 34.32 -3.42 9.62
C ASN A 309 34.42 -4.94 9.75
N THR A 310 35.22 -5.39 10.75
CA THR A 310 35.30 -6.80 11.13
C THR A 310 34.28 -7.09 12.23
N ILE A 311 33.47 -8.10 12.00
CA ILE A 311 32.37 -8.49 12.88
C ILE A 311 32.58 -9.92 13.38
N VAL A 312 32.40 -10.11 14.66
CA VAL A 312 32.35 -11.45 15.29
C VAL A 312 30.92 -11.96 15.16
N VAL A 313 30.73 -13.10 14.53
CA VAL A 313 29.43 -13.73 14.38
C VAL A 313 29.43 -15.07 15.09
N SER A 314 28.74 -15.18 16.22
CA SER A 314 28.66 -16.42 17.02
C SER A 314 27.96 -17.53 16.23
N SER A 315 28.32 -18.80 16.56
CA SER A 315 27.71 -19.99 15.97
C SER A 315 26.18 -19.97 16.09
N GLY A 316 25.48 -20.21 14.99
CA GLY A 316 24.02 -20.29 14.94
C GLY A 316 23.30 -18.95 15.12
N ASN A 317 24.02 -17.84 15.28
CA ASN A 317 23.43 -16.53 15.59
C ASN A 317 23.55 -15.55 14.42
N SER A 318 22.85 -14.43 14.56
CA SER A 318 22.96 -13.28 13.68
C SER A 318 23.82 -12.18 14.30
N ALA A 319 24.40 -11.34 13.46
CA ALA A 319 25.09 -10.12 13.84
C ALA A 319 24.65 -8.95 12.97
N VAL A 320 24.83 -7.74 13.46
CA VAL A 320 24.41 -6.52 12.77
C VAL A 320 25.58 -5.55 12.68
N LEU A 321 25.83 -5.03 11.49
CA LEU A 321 26.66 -3.86 11.25
C LEU A 321 25.73 -2.70 10.94
N LYS A 322 25.73 -1.67 11.78
CA LYS A 322 25.08 -0.40 11.50
C LYS A 322 26.12 0.68 11.30
N THR A 323 26.02 1.43 10.20
CA THR A 323 26.97 2.50 9.86
C THR A 323 26.26 3.65 9.16
N ASN A 324 26.80 4.86 9.34
CA ASN A 324 26.37 6.02 8.59
C ASN A 324 27.42 6.32 7.50
N LEU A 325 26.92 6.48 6.29
CA LEU A 325 27.71 6.82 5.11
C LEU A 325 27.22 8.14 4.53
N THR A 326 28.13 8.93 3.94
CA THR A 326 27.77 10.14 3.21
C THR A 326 28.26 9.99 1.78
N LEU A 327 27.33 10.03 0.83
CA LEU A 327 27.61 9.99 -0.61
C LEU A 327 27.99 11.38 -1.09
N ALA A 328 29.08 11.47 -1.85
CA ALA A 328 29.48 12.74 -2.49
C ALA A 328 28.52 13.08 -3.66
N ASN A 329 28.09 14.33 -3.73
CA ASN A 329 27.24 14.87 -4.82
C ASN A 329 26.00 14.01 -5.11
N PRO A 330 25.11 13.80 -4.15
CA PRO A 330 24.00 12.87 -4.30
C PRO A 330 23.02 13.32 -5.38
N ARG A 331 22.61 12.39 -6.23
CA ARG A 331 21.53 12.54 -7.20
C ARG A 331 20.24 12.04 -6.58
N LEU A 332 19.25 12.92 -6.46
CA LEU A 332 18.01 12.60 -5.76
C LEU A 332 17.06 11.78 -6.64
N TRP A 333 16.34 10.85 -6.02
CA TRP A 333 15.23 10.17 -6.66
C TRP A 333 13.96 11.03 -6.63
N SER A 334 13.30 11.13 -7.76
CA SER A 334 11.95 11.69 -7.90
C SER A 334 11.24 11.02 -9.08
N PRO A 335 9.90 11.17 -9.22
CA PRO A 335 9.18 10.66 -10.38
C PRO A 335 9.73 11.15 -11.73
N LYS A 336 10.24 12.37 -11.77
CA LYS A 336 10.82 12.96 -12.98
C LYS A 336 12.29 12.59 -13.19
N GLN A 337 13.01 12.36 -12.12
CA GLN A 337 14.43 11.98 -12.11
C GLN A 337 14.62 10.75 -11.21
N PRO A 338 14.36 9.55 -11.71
CA PRO A 338 14.44 8.33 -10.93
C PRO A 338 15.90 7.87 -10.75
N ASN A 339 16.74 8.75 -10.16
CA ASN A 339 18.13 8.43 -9.89
C ASN A 339 18.22 7.39 -8.78
N LEU A 340 18.94 6.32 -9.05
CA LEU A 340 19.11 5.19 -8.17
C LEU A 340 20.58 4.90 -7.90
N TYR A 341 20.81 4.15 -6.84
CA TYR A 341 22.09 3.61 -6.42
C TYR A 341 21.99 2.13 -6.15
N VAL A 342 23.13 1.46 -6.19
CA VAL A 342 23.28 0.07 -5.75
C VAL A 342 24.32 0.02 -4.63
N ALA A 343 23.92 -0.49 -3.47
CA ALA A 343 24.83 -0.85 -2.42
C ALA A 343 25.30 -2.29 -2.63
N LYS A 344 26.61 -2.47 -2.73
CA LYS A 344 27.28 -3.77 -2.76
C LYS A 344 27.93 -4.02 -1.40
N ILE A 345 27.54 -5.11 -0.75
CA ILE A 345 28.15 -5.61 0.48
C ILE A 345 28.98 -6.83 0.12
N THR A 346 30.28 -6.81 0.47
CA THR A 346 31.18 -7.97 0.28
C THR A 346 31.60 -8.47 1.65
N LEU A 347 31.38 -9.76 1.91
CA LEU A 347 31.91 -10.43 3.10
C LEU A 347 33.17 -11.19 2.76
N THR A 348 34.21 -10.98 3.57
CA THR A 348 35.44 -11.73 3.49
C THR A 348 35.76 -12.46 4.80
N GLU A 349 36.27 -13.66 4.70
CA GLU A 349 36.76 -14.47 5.83
C GLU A 349 38.19 -14.93 5.49
N ASN A 350 39.14 -14.63 6.36
CA ASN A 350 40.56 -14.93 6.14
C ASN A 350 41.10 -14.43 4.77
N GLY A 351 40.62 -13.26 4.32
CA GLY A 351 40.99 -12.65 3.06
C GLY A 351 40.24 -13.16 1.82
N ASN A 352 39.44 -14.21 1.94
CA ASN A 352 38.66 -14.75 0.83
C ASN A 352 37.25 -14.19 0.83
N VAL A 353 36.72 -13.84 -0.34
CA VAL A 353 35.31 -13.43 -0.50
C VAL A 353 34.41 -14.66 -0.30
N ILE A 354 33.50 -14.59 0.65
CA ILE A 354 32.57 -15.68 0.99
C ILE A 354 31.13 -15.36 0.60
N ASP A 355 30.77 -14.09 0.47
CA ASP A 355 29.43 -13.67 0.05
C ASP A 355 29.44 -12.26 -0.54
N GLU A 356 28.52 -12.02 -1.51
CA GLU A 356 28.23 -10.70 -2.04
C GLU A 356 26.72 -10.48 -2.02
N TYR A 357 26.30 -9.30 -1.61
CA TYR A 357 24.90 -8.89 -1.53
C TYR A 357 24.70 -7.54 -2.19
N TYR A 358 23.63 -7.40 -2.95
CA TYR A 358 23.33 -6.20 -3.71
C TYR A 358 21.92 -5.71 -3.38
N THR A 359 21.75 -4.41 -3.15
CA THR A 359 20.42 -3.79 -3.00
C THR A 359 20.33 -2.48 -3.74
N GLN A 360 19.22 -2.28 -4.44
CA GLN A 360 18.86 -1.02 -5.09
C GLN A 360 18.24 -0.06 -4.07
N PHE A 361 18.63 1.21 -4.09
CA PHE A 361 18.03 2.25 -3.27
C PHE A 361 18.07 3.61 -3.98
N GLY A 362 17.43 4.62 -3.42
CA GLY A 362 17.48 6.01 -3.93
C GLY A 362 17.48 7.00 -2.79
N ILE A 363 18.10 8.16 -3.00
CA ILE A 363 18.14 9.23 -2.00
C ILE A 363 16.94 10.13 -2.24
N ARG A 364 16.06 10.19 -1.26
CA ARG A 364 14.92 11.11 -1.23
C ARG A 364 14.45 11.32 0.21
N THR A 365 13.74 12.41 0.45
CA THR A 365 12.99 12.65 1.67
C THR A 365 11.52 12.86 1.35
N VAL A 366 10.64 12.36 2.20
CA VAL A 366 9.20 12.65 2.17
C VAL A 366 8.82 13.31 3.49
N GLY A 367 7.84 14.19 3.43
CA GLY A 367 7.41 14.91 4.64
C GLY A 367 6.15 15.72 4.40
N THR A 368 5.78 16.47 5.43
CA THR A 368 4.67 17.42 5.38
C THR A 368 5.13 18.79 5.83
N ASN A 369 4.63 19.83 5.17
CA ASN A 369 4.91 21.21 5.54
C ASN A 369 3.62 22.04 5.44
N GLN A 370 3.14 22.56 6.56
CA GLN A 370 1.93 23.38 6.66
C GLN A 370 0.71 22.72 5.96
N GLY A 371 0.53 21.40 6.18
CA GLY A 371 -0.54 20.64 5.57
C GLY A 371 -0.39 20.39 4.06
N LYS A 372 0.82 20.53 3.53
CA LYS A 372 1.18 20.17 2.14
C LYS A 372 2.19 19.05 2.15
N PHE A 373 2.10 18.15 1.20
CA PHE A 373 3.05 17.06 1.01
C PHE A 373 4.35 17.59 0.37
N THR A 374 5.49 17.10 0.86
CA THR A 374 6.79 17.41 0.28
C THR A 374 7.55 16.15 -0.13
N LEU A 375 8.18 16.21 -1.30
CA LEU A 375 9.19 15.27 -1.76
C LEU A 375 10.47 16.07 -2.04
N ASN A 376 11.57 15.68 -1.43
CA ASN A 376 12.86 16.38 -1.56
C ASN A 376 12.75 17.88 -1.24
N ASN A 377 12.04 18.23 -0.16
CA ASN A 377 11.76 19.61 0.23
C ASN A 377 11.04 20.44 -0.85
N ARG A 378 10.33 19.80 -1.77
CA ARG A 378 9.50 20.46 -2.77
C ARG A 378 8.03 20.06 -2.55
N ILE A 379 7.14 21.04 -2.54
CA ILE A 379 5.69 20.80 -2.45
C ILE A 379 5.25 20.15 -3.74
N MET A 380 4.65 18.95 -3.67
CA MET A 380 4.24 18.17 -4.81
C MET A 380 2.72 17.95 -4.88
N PHE A 381 2.21 17.85 -6.10
CA PHE A 381 0.92 17.26 -6.41
C PHE A 381 1.15 15.99 -7.22
N LEU A 382 0.47 14.90 -6.85
CA LEU A 382 0.68 13.56 -7.38
C LEU A 382 -0.56 13.09 -8.17
N PRO A 383 -0.65 13.37 -9.49
CA PRO A 383 -1.66 12.74 -10.32
C PRO A 383 -1.39 11.23 -10.39
N GLY A 384 -2.37 10.42 -10.01
CA GLY A 384 -2.18 8.98 -9.83
C GLY A 384 -3.32 8.12 -10.33
N ILE A 385 -3.03 6.83 -10.40
CA ILE A 385 -3.94 5.78 -10.83
C ILE A 385 -3.79 4.58 -9.89
N ALA A 386 -4.90 3.93 -9.51
CA ALA A 386 -4.86 2.67 -8.78
C ALA A 386 -4.66 1.48 -9.73
N ARG A 387 -4.04 0.41 -9.22
CA ARG A 387 -3.82 -0.83 -9.96
C ARG A 387 -4.18 -2.04 -9.09
N HIS A 388 -5.13 -2.85 -9.58
CA HIS A 388 -5.21 -4.24 -9.17
C HIS A 388 -4.12 -5.06 -9.85
N GLU A 389 -3.45 -5.94 -9.10
CA GLU A 389 -2.51 -6.91 -9.66
C GLU A 389 -3.30 -8.10 -10.20
N GLU A 390 -3.81 -7.97 -11.41
CA GLU A 390 -4.69 -8.96 -12.00
C GLU A 390 -4.62 -8.94 -13.53
N HIS A 391 -4.82 -10.12 -14.14
CA HIS A 391 -4.87 -10.31 -15.59
C HIS A 391 -5.87 -11.41 -15.94
N PRO A 392 -6.65 -11.28 -17.05
CA PRO A 392 -7.71 -12.25 -17.39
C PRO A 392 -7.22 -13.67 -17.67
N LEU A 393 -5.94 -13.86 -18.01
CA LEU A 393 -5.35 -15.18 -18.27
C LEU A 393 -4.64 -15.78 -17.05
N TYR A 394 -4.14 -14.93 -16.15
CA TYR A 394 -3.24 -15.35 -15.07
C TYR A 394 -3.82 -15.11 -13.67
N GLY A 395 -4.99 -14.47 -13.58
CA GLY A 395 -5.48 -13.99 -12.30
C GLY A 395 -4.45 -13.07 -11.66
N ARG A 396 -4.18 -13.23 -10.36
CA ARG A 396 -3.18 -12.46 -9.63
C ARG A 396 -1.73 -12.91 -9.86
N SER A 397 -1.51 -14.06 -10.51
CA SER A 397 -0.16 -14.54 -10.86
C SER A 397 0.36 -13.88 -12.14
N VAL A 398 0.42 -12.55 -12.15
CA VAL A 398 0.76 -11.74 -13.32
C VAL A 398 2.24 -11.90 -13.68
N PRO A 399 2.59 -12.30 -14.94
CA PRO A 399 3.98 -12.36 -15.38
C PRO A 399 4.69 -11.00 -15.28
N LYS A 400 5.99 -11.02 -15.03
CA LYS A 400 6.82 -9.82 -14.81
C LYS A 400 6.84 -8.88 -15.99
N GLU A 401 6.82 -9.40 -17.20
CA GLU A 401 6.74 -8.63 -18.44
C GLU A 401 5.44 -7.82 -18.52
N ILE A 402 4.34 -8.39 -18.04
CA ILE A 402 3.04 -7.70 -17.95
C ILE A 402 3.07 -6.67 -16.82
N ILE A 403 3.66 -6.99 -15.66
CA ILE A 403 3.83 -6.00 -14.58
C ILE A 403 4.59 -4.77 -15.09
N TYR A 404 5.70 -4.99 -15.82
CA TYR A 404 6.45 -3.89 -16.43
C TYR A 404 5.61 -3.10 -17.44
N SER A 405 4.87 -3.78 -18.31
CA SER A 405 3.99 -3.16 -19.30
C SER A 405 2.87 -2.35 -18.65
N ASP A 406 2.25 -2.88 -17.60
CA ASP A 406 1.20 -2.20 -16.84
C ASP A 406 1.72 -0.88 -16.23
N LEU A 407 2.88 -0.93 -15.55
CA LEU A 407 3.49 0.25 -14.94
C LEU A 407 3.92 1.30 -15.99
N ASN A 408 4.45 0.84 -17.11
CA ASN A 408 4.80 1.73 -18.22
C ASN A 408 3.56 2.36 -18.85
N THR A 409 2.46 1.62 -18.96
CA THR A 409 1.16 2.15 -19.40
C THR A 409 0.65 3.24 -18.46
N ILE A 410 0.74 3.04 -17.14
CA ILE A 410 0.38 4.06 -16.15
C ILE A 410 1.22 5.32 -16.33
N LYS A 411 2.53 5.18 -16.53
CA LYS A 411 3.42 6.31 -16.80
C LYS A 411 3.05 7.05 -18.09
N ASN A 412 2.68 6.32 -19.15
CA ASN A 412 2.25 6.88 -20.42
C ASN A 412 0.88 7.59 -20.36
N LEU A 413 0.11 7.34 -19.31
CA LEU A 413 -1.11 8.08 -18.96
C LEU A 413 -0.80 9.37 -18.16
N ASN A 414 0.47 9.75 -18.05
CA ASN A 414 0.96 10.90 -17.29
C ASN A 414 0.66 10.81 -15.78
N ALA A 415 0.43 9.63 -15.26
CA ALA A 415 0.43 9.42 -13.83
C ALA A 415 1.87 9.29 -13.33
N ILE A 416 2.16 9.92 -12.20
CA ILE A 416 3.46 9.84 -11.51
C ILE A 416 3.35 9.13 -10.16
N TYR A 417 2.17 8.64 -9.84
CA TYR A 417 1.83 8.00 -8.59
C TYR A 417 0.90 6.80 -8.85
N VAL A 418 1.13 5.72 -8.12
CA VAL A 418 0.32 4.49 -8.18
C VAL A 418 -0.10 4.08 -6.77
N ARG A 419 -1.37 3.75 -6.59
CA ARG A 419 -1.84 3.03 -5.43
C ARG A 419 -1.95 1.54 -5.77
N THR A 420 -1.19 0.70 -5.05
CA THR A 420 -1.29 -0.76 -5.17
C THR A 420 -2.48 -1.25 -4.33
N ALA A 421 -3.66 -1.04 -4.87
CA ALA A 421 -4.91 -1.37 -4.19
C ALA A 421 -5.22 -2.86 -4.34
N HIS A 422 -5.65 -3.52 -3.29
CA HIS A 422 -5.75 -3.05 -1.88
C HIS A 422 -4.81 -3.90 -1.02
N TYR A 423 -3.69 -4.33 -1.59
CA TYR A 423 -2.78 -5.32 -1.02
C TYR A 423 -1.36 -5.16 -1.60
N PRO A 424 -0.34 -5.66 -0.89
CA PRO A 424 1.01 -5.72 -1.43
C PRO A 424 1.04 -6.52 -2.73
N ASN A 425 1.66 -5.93 -3.76
CA ASN A 425 1.86 -6.56 -5.05
C ASN A 425 3.16 -7.39 -5.07
N HIS A 426 3.42 -8.08 -6.18
CA HIS A 426 4.67 -8.79 -6.42
C HIS A 426 5.89 -7.89 -6.16
N PRO A 427 6.98 -8.34 -5.49
CA PRO A 427 8.16 -7.52 -5.20
C PRO A 427 8.76 -6.82 -6.43
N TYR A 428 8.63 -7.43 -7.60
CA TYR A 428 9.07 -6.86 -8.87
C TYR A 428 8.35 -5.53 -9.23
N THR A 429 7.10 -5.34 -8.80
CA THR A 429 6.33 -4.11 -9.03
C THR A 429 7.07 -2.89 -8.48
N TYR A 430 7.57 -2.98 -7.27
CA TYR A 430 8.26 -1.88 -6.57
C TYR A 430 9.66 -1.64 -7.12
N LEU A 431 10.36 -2.72 -7.47
CA LEU A 431 11.66 -2.63 -8.14
C LEU A 431 11.59 -1.85 -9.45
N ILE A 432 10.55 -2.11 -10.25
CA ILE A 432 10.31 -1.43 -11.52
C ILE A 432 9.76 -0.01 -11.31
N ALA A 433 8.91 0.21 -10.33
CA ALA A 433 8.41 1.55 -9.99
C ALA A 433 9.55 2.49 -9.61
N ASP A 434 10.57 2.01 -8.88
CA ASP A 434 11.80 2.77 -8.60
C ASP A 434 12.45 3.28 -9.89
N ARG A 435 12.61 2.38 -10.89
CA ARG A 435 13.31 2.66 -12.15
C ARG A 435 12.51 3.49 -13.13
N LEU A 436 11.20 3.33 -13.14
CA LEU A 436 10.29 4.11 -13.97
C LEU A 436 9.99 5.51 -13.39
N GLY A 437 10.27 5.74 -12.10
CA GLY A 437 9.91 6.97 -11.42
C GLY A 437 8.40 7.05 -11.19
N LEU A 438 7.82 6.03 -10.58
CA LEU A 438 6.44 6.02 -10.13
C LEU A 438 6.42 6.01 -8.60
N ALA A 439 5.89 7.08 -8.00
CA ALA A 439 5.67 7.08 -6.56
C ALA A 439 4.58 6.06 -6.18
N ILE A 440 4.70 5.43 -5.03
CA ILE A 440 3.79 4.35 -4.60
C ILE A 440 3.16 4.67 -3.24
N MET A 441 1.86 4.43 -3.15
CA MET A 441 1.15 4.15 -1.92
C MET A 441 0.93 2.65 -1.85
N GLU A 442 1.62 1.99 -0.94
CA GLU A 442 1.45 0.55 -0.73
C GLU A 442 0.47 0.30 0.41
N GLU A 443 -0.41 -0.68 0.24
CA GLU A 443 -1.54 -0.92 1.13
C GLU A 443 -1.63 -2.39 1.54
N ILE A 444 -2.10 -2.66 2.77
CA ILE A 444 -2.44 -4.00 3.25
C ILE A 444 -3.95 -4.23 3.18
N PRO A 445 -4.42 -5.48 3.05
CA PRO A 445 -5.83 -5.80 2.76
C PRO A 445 -6.74 -5.74 3.99
N VAL A 446 -6.59 -4.73 4.85
CA VAL A 446 -7.55 -4.39 5.91
C VAL A 446 -8.70 -3.62 5.24
N TYR A 447 -9.67 -4.35 4.73
CA TYR A 447 -10.70 -3.87 3.82
C TYR A 447 -12.10 -4.14 4.38
N TRP A 448 -12.93 -3.08 4.45
CA TRP A 448 -14.31 -3.15 4.95
C TRP A 448 -14.45 -3.83 6.32
N PHE A 449 -13.56 -3.50 7.23
CA PHE A 449 -13.72 -3.87 8.63
C PHE A 449 -14.81 -2.99 9.24
N ASP A 450 -16.05 -3.47 9.13
CA ASP A 450 -17.27 -2.69 9.36
C ASP A 450 -17.91 -2.98 10.71
N THR A 451 -17.37 -3.91 11.48
CA THR A 451 -17.89 -4.32 12.79
C THR A 451 -16.84 -4.18 13.89
N PRO A 452 -17.22 -3.83 15.13
CA PRO A 452 -16.29 -3.78 16.27
C PRO A 452 -15.54 -5.09 16.47
N GLU A 453 -16.18 -6.22 16.22
CA GLU A 453 -15.59 -7.55 16.41
C GLU A 453 -14.40 -7.81 15.49
N SER A 454 -14.45 -7.39 14.23
CA SER A 454 -13.35 -7.60 13.28
C SER A 454 -12.05 -6.93 13.74
N PHE A 455 -12.11 -5.67 14.17
CA PHE A 455 -10.94 -4.99 14.75
C PHE A 455 -10.55 -5.56 16.11
N ASN A 456 -11.53 -5.89 16.97
CA ASN A 456 -11.25 -6.43 18.30
C ASN A 456 -10.47 -7.75 18.22
N ILE A 457 -10.87 -8.67 17.35
CA ILE A 457 -10.17 -9.94 17.14
C ILE A 457 -8.74 -9.69 16.66
N GLN A 458 -8.57 -8.82 15.68
CA GLN A 458 -7.24 -8.53 15.12
C GLN A 458 -6.36 -7.75 16.09
N ASN A 459 -6.90 -6.75 16.79
CA ASN A 459 -6.12 -5.93 17.73
C ASN A 459 -5.67 -6.69 18.97
N ASN A 460 -6.45 -7.66 19.46
CA ASN A 460 -6.25 -8.26 20.78
C ASN A 460 -5.89 -9.76 20.74
N GLN A 461 -6.08 -10.45 19.60
CA GLN A 461 -5.91 -11.90 19.55
C GLN A 461 -5.06 -12.37 18.37
N ARG A 462 -5.37 -11.94 17.14
CA ARG A 462 -4.77 -12.51 15.92
C ARG A 462 -3.53 -11.75 15.44
N HIS A 463 -3.55 -10.45 15.50
CA HIS A 463 -2.47 -9.54 15.09
C HIS A 463 -1.98 -9.71 13.62
N ILE A 464 -2.76 -10.38 12.76
CA ILE A 464 -2.37 -10.64 11.37
C ILE A 464 -2.24 -9.34 10.56
N HIS A 465 -3.13 -8.37 10.79
CA HIS A 465 -3.01 -7.05 10.17
C HIS A 465 -1.68 -6.35 10.50
N GLN A 466 -1.17 -6.51 11.73
CA GLN A 466 0.11 -5.98 12.17
C GLN A 466 1.28 -6.75 11.56
N GLN A 467 1.20 -8.08 11.48
CA GLN A 467 2.18 -8.90 10.79
C GLN A 467 2.29 -8.49 9.31
N MET A 468 1.17 -8.43 8.59
CA MET A 468 1.14 -8.05 7.17
C MET A 468 1.71 -6.66 6.93
N PHE A 469 1.43 -5.71 7.83
CA PHE A 469 2.01 -4.37 7.75
C PHE A 469 3.54 -4.40 7.92
N ARG A 470 4.06 -5.14 8.90
CA ARG A 470 5.51 -5.32 9.08
C ARG A 470 6.16 -6.00 7.88
N GLU A 471 5.56 -7.08 7.36
CA GLU A 471 6.06 -7.81 6.18
C GLU A 471 6.12 -6.90 4.95
N MET A 472 5.08 -6.09 4.71
CA MET A 472 5.03 -5.08 3.66
C MET A 472 6.18 -4.07 3.80
N VAL A 473 6.30 -3.43 4.97
CA VAL A 473 7.33 -2.42 5.20
C VAL A 473 8.74 -3.01 5.05
N PHE A 474 9.02 -4.16 5.68
CA PHE A 474 10.36 -4.75 5.64
C PHE A 474 10.74 -5.31 4.26
N LYS A 475 9.78 -5.74 3.47
CA LYS A 475 9.99 -6.16 2.08
C LYS A 475 10.47 -4.98 1.22
N ASP A 476 9.82 -3.81 1.35
CA ASP A 476 10.06 -2.66 0.48
C ASP A 476 10.82 -1.52 1.16
N TYR A 477 11.57 -1.84 2.21
CA TYR A 477 12.31 -0.90 3.02
C TYR A 477 13.30 -0.03 2.21
N ASN A 478 13.93 -0.61 1.19
CA ASN A 478 14.91 0.06 0.32
C ASN A 478 14.29 0.76 -0.90
N ARG A 479 12.96 0.67 -1.10
CA ARG A 479 12.28 1.18 -2.32
C ARG A 479 12.04 2.69 -2.25
N PRO A 480 12.77 3.54 -3.00
CA PRO A 480 12.53 4.98 -2.98
C PRO A 480 11.16 5.37 -3.55
N SER A 481 10.60 4.56 -4.45
CA SER A 481 9.26 4.77 -5.02
C SER A 481 8.16 4.73 -3.97
N VAL A 482 8.26 3.87 -2.97
CA VAL A 482 7.26 3.83 -1.89
C VAL A 482 7.43 5.06 -1.01
N ILE A 483 6.43 5.96 -1.03
CA ILE A 483 6.45 7.24 -0.32
C ILE A 483 5.49 7.27 0.88
N MET A 484 4.51 6.37 0.90
CA MET A 484 3.57 6.25 2.00
C MET A 484 3.05 4.81 2.15
N TRP A 485 2.72 4.46 3.38
CA TRP A 485 2.12 3.20 3.78
C TRP A 485 0.65 3.40 4.12
N SER A 486 -0.23 2.63 3.49
CA SER A 486 -1.67 2.65 3.76
C SER A 486 -2.08 1.50 4.67
N THR A 487 -2.86 1.83 5.69
CA THR A 487 -3.22 0.90 6.75
C THR A 487 -4.53 0.18 6.52
N SER A 488 -5.45 0.77 5.75
CA SER A 488 -6.80 0.21 5.56
C SER A 488 -7.56 0.88 4.43
N ASN A 489 -8.60 0.20 3.93
CA ASN A 489 -9.54 0.72 2.94
C ASN A 489 -10.98 0.64 3.43
N GLU A 490 -11.71 1.78 3.38
CA GLU A 490 -13.15 1.94 3.55
C GLU A 490 -13.77 1.22 4.76
N CYS A 491 -13.02 1.07 5.84
CA CYS A 491 -13.52 0.49 7.08
C CYS A 491 -14.50 1.45 7.76
N LYS A 492 -15.70 0.99 8.13
CA LYS A 492 -16.72 1.82 8.77
C LYS A 492 -16.57 1.90 10.28
N GLU A 493 -16.05 0.86 10.90
CA GLU A 493 -15.90 0.81 12.35
C GLU A 493 -14.80 1.79 12.79
N GLU A 494 -15.13 2.74 13.66
CA GLU A 494 -14.26 3.85 14.01
C GLU A 494 -13.39 3.56 15.24
N ALA A 495 -13.97 3.01 16.31
CA ALA A 495 -13.28 2.87 17.58
C ALA A 495 -12.12 1.87 17.50
N GLY A 496 -12.36 0.68 16.98
CA GLY A 496 -11.34 -0.34 16.75
C GLY A 496 -10.30 0.08 15.73
N ARG A 497 -10.73 0.81 14.68
CA ARG A 497 -9.83 1.39 13.67
C ARG A 497 -8.89 2.43 14.26
N LEU A 498 -9.37 3.29 15.15
CA LEU A 498 -8.53 4.25 15.87
C LEU A 498 -7.48 3.54 16.74
N VAL A 499 -7.89 2.49 17.47
CA VAL A 499 -6.95 1.64 18.26
C VAL A 499 -5.92 1.02 17.34
N TYR A 500 -6.35 0.44 16.22
CA TYR A 500 -5.48 -0.16 15.22
C TYR A 500 -4.45 0.83 14.65
N HIS A 501 -4.87 2.04 14.24
CA HIS A 501 -3.96 3.06 13.74
C HIS A 501 -2.94 3.50 14.78
N ASN A 502 -3.33 3.59 16.07
CA ASN A 502 -2.39 3.89 17.13
C ASN A 502 -1.38 2.75 17.34
N ILE A 503 -1.82 1.48 17.28
CA ILE A 503 -0.92 0.32 17.34
C ILE A 503 0.10 0.36 16.21
N ILE A 504 -0.35 0.52 14.97
CA ILE A 504 0.53 0.57 13.80
C ILE A 504 1.50 1.75 13.89
N LYS A 505 1.01 2.95 14.22
CA LYS A 505 1.86 4.14 14.34
C LYS A 505 2.93 3.97 15.40
N GLN A 506 2.55 3.48 16.60
CA GLN A 506 3.46 3.27 17.70
C GLN A 506 4.53 2.25 17.33
N ASP A 507 4.13 1.11 16.78
CA ASP A 507 5.03 0.05 16.38
C ASP A 507 6.01 0.54 15.29
N TYR A 508 5.49 1.16 14.23
CA TYR A 508 6.29 1.69 13.13
C TYR A 508 7.28 2.76 13.60
N LYS A 509 6.81 3.78 14.33
CA LYS A 509 7.66 4.91 14.73
C LYS A 509 8.73 4.50 15.75
N THR A 510 8.45 3.50 16.60
CA THR A 510 9.39 3.06 17.65
C THR A 510 10.41 2.06 17.12
N ASN A 511 9.98 1.11 16.29
CA ASN A 511 10.76 -0.09 16.03
C ASN A 511 11.41 -0.12 14.65
N TYR A 512 10.79 0.51 13.61
CA TYR A 512 11.28 0.39 12.24
C TYR A 512 10.94 1.61 11.34
N ASN A 513 10.97 2.80 11.92
CA ASN A 513 10.70 4.06 11.20
C ASN A 513 11.72 4.29 10.08
N ASP A 514 11.25 4.28 8.86
CA ASP A 514 12.03 4.52 7.64
C ASP A 514 11.82 5.93 7.04
N GLY A 515 11.08 6.79 7.76
CA GLY A 515 10.78 8.17 7.37
C GLY A 515 9.61 8.33 6.40
N ARG A 516 8.92 7.24 6.01
CA ARG A 516 7.72 7.33 5.18
C ARG A 516 6.49 7.73 5.97
N LEU A 517 5.45 8.15 5.25
CA LEU A 517 4.22 8.69 5.83
C LEU A 517 3.16 7.60 5.94
N LEU A 518 2.35 7.68 7.00
CA LEU A 518 1.21 6.79 7.23
C LEU A 518 -0.08 7.44 6.72
N THR A 519 -0.92 6.65 6.06
CA THR A 519 -2.24 7.04 5.59
C THR A 519 -3.24 5.89 5.69
N GLN A 520 -4.48 6.15 5.34
CA GLN A 520 -5.54 5.19 5.05
C GLN A 520 -6.33 5.65 3.83
N SER A 521 -7.24 4.83 3.36
CA SER A 521 -8.22 5.16 2.33
C SER A 521 -9.62 5.04 2.95
N ALA A 522 -10.11 6.10 3.61
CA ALA A 522 -11.42 6.10 4.26
C ALA A 522 -12.54 6.38 3.26
N ALA A 523 -13.74 5.85 3.49
CA ALA A 523 -14.91 6.23 2.71
C ALA A 523 -15.38 7.64 3.06
N ALA A 524 -15.64 8.49 2.06
CA ALA A 524 -15.99 9.90 2.30
C ALA A 524 -17.39 10.10 2.90
N ASP A 525 -18.27 9.12 2.79
CA ASP A 525 -19.61 9.16 3.36
C ASP A 525 -19.69 8.59 4.80
N ARG A 526 -18.61 7.92 5.26
CA ARG A 526 -18.63 7.17 6.53
C ARG A 526 -17.24 7.11 7.18
N PRO A 527 -16.95 7.85 8.22
CA PRO A 527 -17.76 8.87 8.90
C PRO A 527 -17.72 10.25 8.24
N GLY A 528 -17.08 10.38 7.09
CA GLY A 528 -17.02 11.64 6.36
C GLY A 528 -15.74 12.46 6.60
N PRO A 529 -15.78 13.79 6.41
CA PRO A 529 -14.59 14.63 6.41
C PRO A 529 -13.94 14.79 7.80
N SER A 530 -14.69 14.54 8.87
CA SER A 530 -14.23 14.64 10.27
C SER A 530 -13.90 13.27 10.87
N ASP A 531 -13.44 12.32 10.06
CA ASP A 531 -13.12 10.95 10.50
C ASP A 531 -12.20 10.96 11.73
N PRO A 532 -12.67 10.44 12.90
CA PRO A 532 -11.94 10.46 14.16
C PRO A 532 -10.70 9.57 14.16
N THR A 533 -10.50 8.74 13.13
CA THR A 533 -9.35 7.84 13.01
C THR A 533 -8.18 8.45 12.22
N MET A 534 -8.30 9.67 11.70
CA MET A 534 -7.24 10.40 11.01
C MET A 534 -6.11 10.92 11.93
N PRO A 535 -6.32 11.28 13.22
CA PRO A 535 -5.27 11.88 14.05
C PRO A 535 -3.94 11.10 14.13
N PRO A 536 -3.91 9.74 14.23
CA PRO A 536 -2.65 9.00 14.22
C PRO A 536 -1.87 9.07 12.92
N LEU A 537 -2.51 9.31 11.80
CA LEU A 537 -1.92 9.25 10.46
C LEU A 537 -1.22 10.56 10.07
N ASP A 538 -0.25 10.49 9.17
CA ASP A 538 0.49 11.67 8.68
C ASP A 538 -0.26 12.37 7.54
N ILE A 539 -1.01 11.61 6.73
CA ILE A 539 -1.81 12.08 5.60
C ILE A 539 -3.27 11.66 5.82
N ALA A 540 -4.21 12.53 5.45
CA ALA A 540 -5.63 12.24 5.51
C ALA A 540 -6.14 11.81 4.11
N GLY A 541 -6.58 10.55 3.98
CA GLY A 541 -6.95 9.94 2.69
C GLY A 541 -8.39 9.47 2.64
N TRP A 542 -9.07 9.74 1.51
CA TRP A 542 -10.46 9.33 1.28
C TRP A 542 -10.71 8.87 -0.16
N THR A 543 -11.63 7.90 -0.31
CA THR A 543 -12.31 7.58 -1.56
C THR A 543 -13.43 8.59 -1.78
N LEU A 544 -13.53 9.16 -2.99
CA LEU A 544 -14.45 10.27 -3.30
C LEU A 544 -15.36 9.92 -4.47
N TYR A 545 -16.56 9.39 -4.16
CA TYR A 545 -17.55 8.95 -5.14
C TYR A 545 -18.87 9.72 -5.04
N TYR A 546 -18.80 11.04 -4.80
CA TYR A 546 -20.00 11.90 -4.79
C TYR A 546 -20.74 11.87 -6.12
N GLY A 547 -22.08 11.79 -6.01
CA GLY A 547 -22.95 11.68 -7.19
C GLY A 547 -23.00 10.26 -7.79
N ILE A 548 -22.25 9.30 -7.21
CA ILE A 548 -22.14 7.91 -7.68
C ILE A 548 -22.70 6.97 -6.63
N PHE A 549 -22.01 6.79 -5.50
CA PHE A 549 -22.46 5.92 -4.41
C PHE A 549 -23.22 6.68 -3.32
N TYR A 550 -23.01 7.98 -3.22
CA TYR A 550 -23.63 8.83 -2.20
C TYR A 550 -23.82 10.25 -2.71
N GLY A 551 -24.72 11.00 -2.04
CA GLY A 551 -25.14 12.31 -2.49
C GLY A 551 -26.18 12.26 -3.63
N ALA A 552 -26.49 13.40 -4.23
CA ALA A 552 -27.39 13.48 -5.37
C ALA A 552 -26.73 12.95 -6.63
N SER A 553 -27.35 11.98 -7.30
CA SER A 553 -26.83 11.37 -8.54
C SER A 553 -26.48 12.43 -9.58
N GLY A 554 -25.31 12.31 -10.23
CA GLY A 554 -24.79 13.25 -11.22
C GLY A 554 -24.25 14.56 -10.65
N SER A 555 -24.12 14.69 -9.33
CA SER A 555 -23.54 15.85 -8.66
C SER A 555 -22.11 15.57 -8.24
N TYR A 556 -21.15 15.83 -9.11
CA TYR A 556 -19.74 15.43 -8.89
C TYR A 556 -18.90 16.58 -8.34
N PHE A 557 -18.97 17.75 -8.92
CA PHE A 557 -18.14 18.91 -8.61
C PHE A 557 -18.42 19.49 -7.22
N GLY A 558 -19.64 19.95 -6.96
CA GLY A 558 -20.00 20.70 -5.76
C GLY A 558 -19.78 19.92 -4.46
N PRO A 559 -20.34 18.71 -4.32
CA PRO A 559 -20.14 17.89 -3.13
C PRO A 559 -18.68 17.51 -2.90
N THR A 560 -17.91 17.19 -3.96
CA THR A 560 -16.47 16.93 -3.85
C THR A 560 -15.71 18.15 -3.34
N PHE A 561 -16.01 19.33 -3.90
CA PHE A 561 -15.42 20.58 -3.45
C PHE A 561 -15.74 20.88 -1.98
N SER A 562 -17.00 20.74 -1.58
CA SER A 562 -17.44 20.96 -0.21
C SER A 562 -16.80 19.97 0.77
N PHE A 563 -16.72 18.70 0.37
CA PHE A 563 -16.04 17.68 1.18
C PHE A 563 -14.59 18.04 1.46
N LEU A 564 -13.84 18.43 0.42
CA LEU A 564 -12.42 18.78 0.57
C LEU A 564 -12.22 19.97 1.52
N ASN A 565 -13.05 20.99 1.44
CA ASN A 565 -13.01 22.12 2.37
C ASN A 565 -13.28 21.68 3.82
N ASN A 566 -14.30 20.85 4.03
CA ASN A 566 -14.64 20.33 5.35
C ASN A 566 -13.52 19.41 5.88
N ALA A 567 -12.94 18.55 5.03
CA ALA A 567 -11.82 17.70 5.38
C ALA A 567 -10.58 18.52 5.75
N ARG A 568 -10.30 19.62 5.04
CA ARG A 568 -9.25 20.58 5.38
C ARG A 568 -9.49 21.23 6.74
N THR A 569 -10.72 21.65 7.00
CA THR A 569 -11.09 22.25 8.28
C THR A 569 -10.89 21.27 9.44
N ALA A 570 -11.26 19.99 9.25
CA ALA A 570 -11.07 18.95 10.26
C ALA A 570 -9.59 18.52 10.42
N ASN A 571 -8.77 18.68 9.36
CA ASN A 571 -7.37 18.24 9.32
C ASN A 571 -6.43 19.37 8.86
N PRO A 572 -6.34 20.50 9.59
CA PRO A 572 -5.69 21.74 9.10
C PRO A 572 -4.20 21.59 8.83
N ASN A 573 -3.52 20.66 9.49
CA ASN A 573 -2.07 20.46 9.42
C ASN A 573 -1.65 19.23 8.62
N LYS A 574 -2.59 18.53 7.96
CA LYS A 574 -2.29 17.31 7.18
C LYS A 574 -2.50 17.56 5.69
N PRO A 575 -1.64 17.03 4.82
CA PRO A 575 -1.97 16.90 3.41
C PRO A 575 -3.21 16.02 3.26
N ILE A 576 -4.02 16.29 2.25
CA ILE A 576 -5.17 15.47 1.90
C ILE A 576 -4.90 14.76 0.58
N ILE A 577 -5.31 13.50 0.46
CA ILE A 577 -5.24 12.73 -0.77
C ILE A 577 -6.60 12.13 -1.11
N ALA A 578 -7.00 12.27 -2.37
CA ALA A 578 -8.12 11.51 -2.93
C ALA A 578 -7.58 10.14 -3.39
N THR A 579 -7.83 9.11 -2.59
CA THR A 579 -7.29 7.77 -2.81
C THR A 579 -8.06 6.96 -3.85
N GLU A 580 -9.28 7.40 -4.18
CA GLU A 580 -10.07 6.87 -5.28
C GLU A 580 -11.07 7.90 -5.80
N TYR A 581 -11.32 7.90 -7.09
CA TYR A 581 -12.48 8.44 -7.79
C TYR A 581 -12.58 7.79 -9.16
N GLY A 582 -13.76 7.58 -9.69
CA GLY A 582 -13.93 6.89 -10.97
C GLY A 582 -15.40 6.61 -11.29
N TYR A 583 -15.65 6.00 -12.47
CA TYR A 583 -17.00 5.63 -12.92
C TYR A 583 -16.93 4.47 -13.91
N TRP A 584 -18.01 3.72 -14.05
CA TRP A 584 -18.10 2.60 -14.99
C TRP A 584 -18.26 3.06 -16.43
N SER A 585 -17.69 2.30 -17.37
CA SER A 585 -17.98 2.45 -18.80
C SER A 585 -19.19 1.62 -19.23
N SER A 586 -19.68 0.70 -18.37
CA SER A 586 -20.52 -0.46 -18.70
C SER A 586 -19.85 -1.42 -19.70
N GLU A 587 -20.30 -2.68 -19.74
CA GLU A 587 -19.69 -3.70 -20.63
C GLU A 587 -19.88 -3.39 -22.11
N ASN A 588 -20.99 -2.71 -22.48
CA ASN A 588 -21.29 -2.30 -23.84
C ASN A 588 -20.84 -0.87 -24.18
N GLY A 589 -20.11 -0.21 -23.28
CA GLY A 589 -19.64 1.17 -23.48
C GLY A 589 -20.71 2.25 -23.33
N SER A 590 -21.93 1.93 -22.92
CA SER A 590 -23.05 2.88 -22.90
C SER A 590 -22.85 4.05 -21.93
N THR A 591 -21.96 3.94 -20.94
CA THR A 591 -21.66 4.97 -19.93
C THR A 591 -20.26 5.60 -20.07
N THR A 592 -19.56 5.41 -21.19
CA THR A 592 -18.22 5.98 -21.42
C THR A 592 -18.21 7.51 -21.39
N ASN A 593 -19.27 8.15 -21.89
CA ASN A 593 -19.40 9.61 -21.81
C ASN A 593 -19.54 10.10 -20.37
N GLU A 594 -20.31 9.39 -19.55
CA GLU A 594 -20.47 9.72 -18.14
C GLU A 594 -19.15 9.43 -17.38
N GLN A 595 -18.42 8.39 -17.71
CA GLN A 595 -17.09 8.13 -17.17
C GLN A 595 -16.14 9.33 -17.39
N SER A 596 -16.15 9.89 -18.62
CA SER A 596 -15.38 11.09 -18.97
C SER A 596 -15.89 12.36 -18.27
N ASN A 597 -17.21 12.48 -18.09
CA ASN A 597 -17.82 13.59 -17.37
C ASN A 597 -17.44 13.58 -15.88
N VAL A 598 -17.49 12.41 -15.23
CA VAL A 598 -17.03 12.23 -13.83
C VAL A 598 -15.59 12.67 -13.67
N LEU A 599 -14.68 12.22 -14.56
CA LEU A 599 -13.29 12.67 -14.54
C LEU A 599 -13.22 14.20 -14.57
N THR A 600 -13.90 14.82 -15.53
CA THR A 600 -13.82 16.27 -15.75
C THR A 600 -14.38 17.05 -14.56
N GLN A 601 -15.57 16.70 -14.10
CA GLN A 601 -16.27 17.44 -13.03
C GLN A 601 -15.55 17.26 -11.68
N THR A 602 -15.16 16.03 -11.36
CA THR A 602 -14.45 15.75 -10.09
C THR A 602 -13.07 16.40 -10.10
N PHE A 603 -12.32 16.32 -11.21
CA PHE A 603 -11.00 16.95 -11.30
C PHE A 603 -11.09 18.48 -11.29
N ASN A 604 -12.17 19.06 -11.77
CA ASN A 604 -12.42 20.50 -11.64
C ASN A 604 -12.54 20.95 -10.17
N ALA A 605 -13.08 20.11 -9.29
CA ALA A 605 -13.06 20.37 -7.85
C ALA A 605 -11.64 20.20 -7.27
N PHE A 606 -10.93 19.14 -7.67
CA PHE A 606 -9.57 18.87 -7.21
C PHE A 606 -8.59 20.01 -7.52
N LYS A 607 -8.58 20.50 -8.75
CA LYS A 607 -7.62 21.53 -9.20
C LYS A 607 -7.70 22.85 -8.42
N LEU A 608 -8.83 23.13 -7.77
CA LEU A 608 -8.96 24.31 -6.89
C LEU A 608 -8.21 24.16 -5.58
N HIS A 609 -7.87 22.93 -5.21
CA HIS A 609 -7.19 22.56 -3.97
C HIS A 609 -5.75 22.04 -4.18
N THR A 610 -5.27 21.98 -5.44
CA THR A 610 -3.87 21.63 -5.71
C THR A 610 -2.93 22.74 -5.24
N PRO A 611 -1.70 22.41 -4.77
CA PRO A 611 -0.75 23.43 -4.28
C PRO A 611 -0.22 24.36 -5.36
N TYR A 612 -0.44 24.02 -6.62
CA TYR A 612 -0.15 24.84 -7.80
C TYR A 612 -1.11 24.49 -8.95
N ASP A 613 -1.32 25.44 -9.83
CA ASP A 613 -2.15 25.24 -11.02
C ASP A 613 -1.39 24.53 -12.17
N ALA A 614 -2.08 24.27 -13.28
CA ALA A 614 -1.51 23.66 -14.47
C ALA A 614 -0.33 24.47 -15.09
N ALA A 615 -0.33 25.79 -14.91
CA ALA A 615 0.77 26.67 -15.34
C ALA A 615 1.98 26.61 -14.38
N GLY A 616 1.78 26.18 -13.15
CA GLY A 616 2.78 26.10 -12.09
C GLY A 616 2.74 27.30 -11.14
N ASN A 617 1.70 28.13 -11.20
CA ASN A 617 1.50 29.21 -10.24
C ASN A 617 1.13 28.62 -8.89
N SER A 618 1.76 29.13 -7.83
CA SER A 618 1.50 28.68 -6.46
C SER A 618 0.06 28.99 -6.02
N ASN A 619 -0.58 27.99 -5.40
CA ASN A 619 -1.82 28.15 -4.66
C ASN A 619 -1.52 28.05 -3.16
N SER A 620 -1.53 29.18 -2.46
CA SER A 620 -1.24 29.22 -1.03
C SER A 620 -2.21 28.35 -0.22
N ASN A 621 -3.47 28.29 -0.63
CA ASN A 621 -4.53 27.51 0.02
C ASN A 621 -4.61 26.06 -0.46
N GLY A 622 -3.78 25.65 -1.41
CA GLY A 622 -3.76 24.30 -1.92
C GLY A 622 -3.18 23.32 -0.92
N PHE A 623 -3.90 22.25 -0.64
CA PHE A 623 -3.56 21.23 0.34
C PHE A 623 -3.70 19.80 -0.20
N LEU A 624 -4.35 19.64 -1.36
CA LEU A 624 -4.55 18.34 -2.00
C LEU A 624 -3.23 17.87 -2.60
N MET A 625 -2.67 16.81 -2.03
CA MET A 625 -1.37 16.29 -2.43
C MET A 625 -1.43 15.37 -3.64
N GLY A 626 -2.59 14.78 -3.93
CA GLY A 626 -2.72 13.85 -5.03
C GLY A 626 -4.14 13.35 -5.22
N THR A 627 -4.36 12.75 -6.38
CA THR A 627 -5.62 12.11 -6.77
C THR A 627 -5.35 10.77 -7.41
N THR A 628 -6.25 9.81 -7.26
CA THR A 628 -6.07 8.46 -7.76
C THR A 628 -7.31 8.03 -8.53
N TRP A 629 -7.19 7.91 -9.86
CA TRP A 629 -8.27 7.33 -10.66
C TRP A 629 -8.44 5.84 -10.35
N TRP A 630 -9.66 5.39 -10.17
CA TRP A 630 -10.03 4.01 -9.94
C TRP A 630 -10.60 3.38 -11.21
N CYS A 631 -9.88 2.49 -11.91
CA CYS A 631 -8.46 2.15 -11.79
C CYS A 631 -7.83 2.09 -13.20
N VAL A 632 -6.61 1.55 -13.40
CA VAL A 632 -6.00 1.51 -14.73
C VAL A 632 -6.70 0.51 -15.64
N PHE A 633 -6.98 -0.71 -15.16
CA PHE A 633 -7.64 -1.78 -15.92
C PHE A 633 -8.95 -2.17 -15.26
N ASP A 634 -9.90 -2.66 -16.05
CA ASP A 634 -11.04 -3.40 -15.55
C ASP A 634 -10.57 -4.64 -14.80
N TRP A 635 -11.40 -5.17 -13.86
CA TRP A 635 -10.98 -6.27 -13.00
C TRP A 635 -12.13 -7.22 -12.65
N TYR A 636 -11.78 -8.44 -12.20
CA TYR A 636 -12.75 -9.36 -11.62
C TYR A 636 -13.01 -9.04 -10.15
N GLN A 637 -14.24 -9.22 -9.73
CA GLN A 637 -14.64 -9.05 -8.34
C GLN A 637 -15.30 -10.32 -7.79
N TYR A 638 -15.32 -10.43 -6.48
CA TYR A 638 -15.96 -11.52 -5.76
C TYR A 638 -17.50 -11.43 -5.74
N LYS A 639 -18.06 -10.23 -5.96
CA LYS A 639 -19.50 -9.97 -5.92
C LYS A 639 -20.20 -10.37 -7.23
N SER A 640 -21.53 -10.28 -7.24
CA SER A 640 -22.52 -10.87 -8.12
C SER A 640 -22.25 -10.91 -9.64
N ASN A 641 -21.51 -9.94 -10.20
CA ASN A 641 -21.25 -9.92 -11.65
C ASN A 641 -19.87 -10.43 -12.03
N GLY A 642 -18.98 -10.60 -11.06
CA GLY A 642 -17.62 -11.06 -11.30
C GLY A 642 -16.75 -10.15 -12.16
N TYR A 643 -17.22 -8.98 -12.64
CA TYR A 643 -16.49 -8.08 -13.54
C TYR A 643 -16.87 -6.63 -13.30
N GLN A 644 -15.85 -5.76 -13.26
CA GLN A 644 -15.98 -4.31 -13.07
C GLN A 644 -15.34 -3.54 -14.22
N THR A 645 -16.00 -2.49 -14.68
CA THR A 645 -15.64 -1.73 -15.88
C THR A 645 -15.21 -0.28 -15.59
N MET A 646 -14.68 0.00 -14.39
CA MET A 646 -14.21 1.35 -14.04
C MET A 646 -12.82 1.66 -14.55
N GLY A 647 -12.13 0.69 -15.15
CA GLY A 647 -10.80 0.86 -15.72
C GLY A 647 -10.75 1.94 -16.81
N LEU A 648 -9.57 2.51 -17.01
CA LEU A 648 -9.22 3.35 -18.15
C LEU A 648 -9.05 2.53 -19.42
N ILE A 649 -8.66 1.28 -19.23
CA ILE A 649 -8.34 0.31 -20.26
C ILE A 649 -9.05 -0.99 -19.91
N SER A 650 -9.49 -1.75 -20.92
CA SER A 650 -10.08 -3.08 -20.72
C SER A 650 -9.13 -4.02 -19.97
N MET A 651 -9.68 -5.03 -19.29
CA MET A 651 -8.90 -5.96 -18.48
C MET A 651 -7.85 -6.74 -19.27
N ASP A 652 -8.11 -7.00 -20.56
CA ASP A 652 -7.18 -7.66 -21.50
C ASP A 652 -6.10 -6.73 -22.06
N ARG A 653 -6.07 -5.45 -21.69
CA ARG A 653 -5.14 -4.40 -22.13
C ARG A 653 -5.28 -4.02 -23.62
N GLN A 654 -6.35 -4.44 -24.29
CA GLN A 654 -6.51 -4.21 -25.74
C GLN A 654 -7.22 -2.91 -26.09
N THR A 655 -8.14 -2.46 -25.24
CA THR A 655 -9.00 -1.31 -25.56
C THR A 655 -8.78 -0.17 -24.57
N GLU A 656 -8.19 0.92 -25.04
CA GLU A 656 -8.13 2.19 -24.31
C GLU A 656 -9.49 2.90 -24.44
N LYS A 657 -10.10 3.24 -23.29
CA LYS A 657 -11.41 3.91 -23.26
C LYS A 657 -11.24 5.43 -23.44
N PRO A 658 -12.25 6.17 -23.93
CA PRO A 658 -12.16 7.63 -24.15
C PRO A 658 -11.68 8.42 -22.92
N VAL A 659 -12.05 8.00 -21.73
CA VAL A 659 -11.61 8.63 -20.45
C VAL A 659 -10.11 8.59 -20.25
N ALA A 660 -9.39 7.61 -20.80
CA ALA A 660 -7.94 7.51 -20.69
C ALA A 660 -7.21 8.65 -21.41
N ALA A 661 -7.67 9.01 -22.62
CA ALA A 661 -7.14 10.16 -23.35
C ALA A 661 -7.42 11.48 -22.60
N ASN A 662 -8.61 11.62 -22.02
CA ASN A 662 -8.98 12.79 -21.22
C ASN A 662 -8.12 12.87 -19.94
N LEU A 663 -7.88 11.74 -19.26
CA LEU A 663 -7.04 11.69 -18.07
C LEU A 663 -5.59 12.02 -18.42
N ARG A 664 -5.06 11.47 -19.52
CA ARG A 664 -3.70 11.75 -20.01
C ARG A 664 -3.48 13.25 -20.22
N SER A 665 -4.43 13.94 -20.86
CA SER A 665 -4.36 15.39 -21.08
C SER A 665 -4.53 16.19 -19.79
N THR A 666 -5.39 15.74 -18.89
CA THR A 666 -5.63 16.37 -17.57
C THR A 666 -4.42 16.30 -16.65
N TYR A 667 -3.70 15.16 -16.66
CA TYR A 667 -2.55 14.93 -15.77
C TYR A 667 -1.24 15.52 -16.31
N LEU A 668 -1.09 15.64 -17.63
CA LEU A 668 0.15 16.10 -18.28
C LEU A 668 0.74 17.41 -17.69
N PRO A 669 -0.06 18.48 -17.42
CA PRO A 669 0.49 19.72 -16.90
C PRO A 669 1.11 19.56 -15.50
N TYR A 670 0.58 18.65 -14.68
CA TYR A 670 1.05 18.38 -13.33
C TYR A 670 2.22 17.39 -13.30
N ALA A 671 2.18 16.36 -14.12
CA ALA A 671 3.24 15.35 -14.24
C ALA A 671 4.59 15.97 -14.66
N ASN A 672 4.55 17.05 -15.44
CA ASN A 672 5.74 17.76 -15.90
C ASN A 672 6.33 18.74 -14.89
N LYS A 673 5.74 18.91 -13.70
CA LYS A 673 6.24 19.82 -12.67
C LYS A 673 7.21 19.11 -11.71
N ASP A 674 8.23 19.85 -11.30
CA ASP A 674 9.18 19.42 -10.24
C ASP A 674 8.72 19.82 -8.83
N GLY A 675 7.46 20.24 -8.69
CA GLY A 675 6.94 20.81 -7.45
C GLY A 675 7.48 22.24 -7.17
N LEU A 676 6.94 22.85 -6.13
CA LEU A 676 7.36 24.17 -5.67
C LEU A 676 8.45 24.05 -4.61
N ILE A 677 9.49 24.87 -4.71
CA ILE A 677 10.54 24.93 -3.68
C ILE A 677 9.90 25.44 -2.39
N VAL A 678 10.10 24.70 -1.30
CA VAL A 678 9.79 25.20 0.04
C VAL A 678 10.81 26.28 0.35
N SER A 679 10.42 27.57 0.23
CA SER A 679 11.29 28.65 0.69
C SER A 679 11.41 28.54 2.20
N VAL A 680 12.62 28.29 2.69
CA VAL A 680 12.98 28.50 4.11
C VAL A 680 13.02 30.01 4.30
N LYS A 681 11.84 30.62 4.48
CA LYS A 681 11.74 31.94 5.11
C LYS A 681 11.16 31.72 6.49
N GLU A 682 11.88 32.25 7.47
CA GLU A 682 11.35 32.51 8.80
C GLU A 682 9.91 33.01 8.67
N ASN A 683 9.00 32.48 9.50
CA ASN A 683 7.57 32.77 9.47
C ASN A 683 7.29 34.24 9.06
N PRO A 684 6.78 34.50 7.85
CA PRO A 684 6.00 35.69 7.69
C PRO A 684 4.62 35.31 8.28
N ILE A 685 4.20 36.04 9.29
CA ILE A 685 2.79 36.20 9.59
C ILE A 685 2.07 36.27 8.24
N GLU A 686 1.16 35.33 7.95
CA GLU A 686 0.38 35.37 6.71
C GLU A 686 -0.15 36.79 6.56
N LYS A 687 0.31 37.51 5.55
CA LYS A 687 -0.30 38.79 5.23
C LYS A 687 -1.71 38.44 4.76
N LEU A 688 -2.66 38.68 5.62
CA LEU A 688 -4.08 38.63 5.24
C LEU A 688 -4.28 39.53 4.01
N PRO A 689 -5.18 39.18 3.10
CA PRO A 689 -5.45 39.98 1.92
C PRO A 689 -5.63 41.45 2.27
N THR A 690 -5.08 42.33 1.47
CA THR A 690 -5.14 43.77 1.70
C THR A 690 -6.20 44.49 0.86
N VAL A 691 -6.85 43.76 -0.06
CA VAL A 691 -7.84 44.33 -0.99
C VAL A 691 -9.04 43.38 -1.12
N PHE A 692 -10.23 43.96 -1.09
CA PHE A 692 -11.45 43.24 -1.48
C PHE A 692 -11.39 42.81 -2.95
N ARG A 693 -11.87 41.62 -3.26
CA ARG A 693 -11.96 41.12 -4.63
C ARG A 693 -13.15 40.18 -4.79
N LEU A 694 -13.86 40.31 -5.88
CA LEU A 694 -14.85 39.33 -6.33
C LEU A 694 -14.34 38.67 -7.61
N GLU A 695 -14.18 37.36 -7.62
CA GLU A 695 -13.67 36.65 -8.79
C GLU A 695 -14.81 36.20 -9.72
N GLN A 696 -14.45 35.85 -10.97
CA GLN A 696 -15.40 35.30 -11.93
C GLN A 696 -15.83 33.91 -11.42
N ASN A 697 -17.16 33.67 -11.43
CA ASN A 697 -17.67 32.36 -11.06
C ASN A 697 -17.15 31.26 -11.96
N TYR A 698 -16.94 30.07 -11.40
CA TYR A 698 -16.45 28.91 -12.13
C TYR A 698 -17.21 27.63 -11.73
N PRO A 699 -17.67 26.83 -12.72
CA PRO A 699 -17.62 27.09 -14.17
C PRO A 699 -18.50 28.25 -14.61
N ASN A 700 -18.16 28.90 -15.74
CA ASN A 700 -18.98 29.90 -16.41
C ASN A 700 -18.76 29.80 -17.93
N PRO A 701 -19.74 29.36 -18.75
CA PRO A 701 -21.12 29.01 -18.37
C PRO A 701 -21.21 27.84 -17.35
N PHE A 702 -22.32 27.74 -16.63
CA PHE A 702 -22.54 26.70 -15.62
C PHE A 702 -23.87 25.96 -15.83
N ASN A 703 -23.90 24.71 -15.38
CA ASN A 703 -25.06 23.83 -15.29
C ASN A 703 -24.73 22.62 -14.38
N PRO A 704 -25.46 22.29 -13.36
CA PRO A 704 -26.44 23.14 -12.67
C PRO A 704 -25.80 24.02 -11.57
N GLU A 705 -24.48 23.97 -11.38
CA GLU A 705 -23.80 24.56 -10.23
C GLU A 705 -22.57 25.39 -10.62
N THR A 706 -22.28 26.41 -9.82
CA THR A 706 -21.08 27.24 -9.95
C THR A 706 -20.60 27.72 -8.59
N ILE A 707 -19.30 28.05 -8.49
CA ILE A 707 -18.68 28.61 -7.29
C ILE A 707 -18.29 30.05 -7.57
N ILE A 708 -18.57 30.91 -6.59
CA ILE A 708 -18.16 32.30 -6.57
C ILE A 708 -17.10 32.47 -5.50
N GLN A 709 -15.90 32.87 -5.88
CA GLN A 709 -14.80 33.17 -4.96
C GLN A 709 -14.73 34.66 -4.71
N TYR A 710 -14.49 35.06 -3.45
CA TYR A 710 -14.29 36.45 -3.08
C TYR A 710 -13.28 36.57 -1.93
N THR A 711 -12.71 37.75 -1.78
CA THR A 711 -11.65 38.03 -0.82
C THR A 711 -12.06 39.16 0.10
N ILE A 712 -11.92 38.97 1.40
CA ILE A 712 -12.13 39.96 2.45
C ILE A 712 -10.77 40.37 3.00
N PRO A 713 -10.34 41.63 2.90
CA PRO A 713 -9.06 42.10 3.43
C PRO A 713 -9.07 42.24 4.96
N SER A 714 -7.89 42.14 5.54
CA SER A 714 -7.69 42.56 6.93
C SER A 714 -7.76 44.07 7.03
N VAL A 715 -8.61 44.60 7.90
CA VAL A 715 -8.62 46.00 8.29
C VAL A 715 -8.01 46.07 9.68
N GLU A 716 -6.89 46.78 9.81
CA GLU A 716 -6.27 46.98 11.13
C GLU A 716 -7.23 47.70 12.09
N THR A 717 -7.73 46.97 13.07
CA THR A 717 -8.46 47.56 14.22
C THR A 717 -7.62 47.41 15.47
N ARG A 718 -7.63 48.41 16.34
CA ARG A 718 -6.87 48.42 17.60
C ARG A 718 -7.27 47.30 18.61
N ARG A 719 -8.18 46.38 18.26
CA ARG A 719 -8.69 45.31 19.14
C ARG A 719 -9.05 44.01 18.38
N GLY A 720 -8.12 43.31 17.78
CA GLY A 720 -8.38 41.92 17.30
C GLY A 720 -8.81 41.81 15.84
N GLU A 721 -9.15 40.55 15.41
CA GLU A 721 -9.49 40.22 14.04
C GLU A 721 -10.64 41.06 13.47
N SER A 722 -10.46 41.55 12.24
CA SER A 722 -11.47 42.34 11.54
C SER A 722 -12.54 41.41 10.97
N LEU A 723 -13.71 41.40 11.59
CA LEU A 723 -14.92 40.74 11.07
C LEU A 723 -15.71 41.77 10.22
N GLN A 724 -16.11 41.35 9.01
CA GLN A 724 -16.90 42.15 8.08
C GLN A 724 -18.26 41.51 7.83
N HIS A 725 -19.32 42.31 7.83
CA HIS A 725 -20.63 41.81 7.36
C HIS A 725 -20.63 41.72 5.84
N VAL A 726 -20.85 40.51 5.33
CA VAL A 726 -20.76 40.18 3.91
C VAL A 726 -22.13 39.79 3.38
N ILE A 727 -22.52 40.35 2.25
CA ILE A 727 -23.74 40.01 1.52
C ILE A 727 -23.36 39.62 0.10
N LEU A 728 -23.68 38.38 -0.30
CA LEU A 728 -23.54 37.91 -1.67
C LEU A 728 -24.86 37.46 -2.22
N LYS A 729 -25.36 38.15 -3.26
CA LYS A 729 -26.67 37.94 -3.85
C LYS A 729 -26.62 37.69 -5.35
N ILE A 730 -27.58 36.92 -5.84
CA ILE A 730 -27.81 36.63 -7.27
C ILE A 730 -28.99 37.45 -7.77
N TYR A 731 -28.88 38.00 -8.97
CA TYR A 731 -29.92 38.78 -9.63
C TYR A 731 -30.17 38.30 -11.04
N ASP A 732 -31.41 38.43 -11.50
CA ASP A 732 -31.73 38.24 -12.90
C ASP A 732 -31.38 39.50 -13.76
N ILE A 733 -31.61 39.41 -15.06
CA ILE A 733 -31.31 40.50 -16.00
C ILE A 733 -32.14 41.79 -15.74
N LEU A 734 -33.25 41.69 -15.02
CA LEU A 734 -34.09 42.84 -14.65
C LEU A 734 -33.69 43.42 -13.27
N GLY A 735 -32.62 42.88 -12.66
CA GLY A 735 -32.16 43.30 -11.34
C GLY A 735 -32.99 42.79 -10.17
N ARG A 736 -33.88 41.82 -10.37
CA ARG A 736 -34.64 41.18 -9.30
C ARG A 736 -33.77 40.16 -8.59
N GLU A 737 -33.80 40.14 -7.28
CA GLU A 737 -33.06 39.15 -6.48
C GLU A 737 -33.61 37.74 -6.74
N VAL A 738 -32.68 36.82 -7.06
CA VAL A 738 -32.96 35.39 -7.28
C VAL A 738 -32.59 34.57 -6.05
N ALA A 739 -31.47 34.89 -5.42
CA ALA A 739 -31.00 34.20 -4.25
C ALA A 739 -30.04 35.07 -3.41
N THR A 740 -30.05 34.88 -2.11
CA THR A 740 -29.01 35.36 -1.20
C THR A 740 -28.14 34.17 -0.81
N LEU A 741 -26.84 34.18 -1.18
CA LEU A 741 -25.89 33.11 -0.91
C LEU A 741 -25.16 33.28 0.42
N VAL A 742 -24.88 34.55 0.77
CA VAL A 742 -24.20 34.93 2.02
C VAL A 742 -24.90 36.18 2.58
N ASN A 743 -25.13 36.19 3.89
CA ASN A 743 -25.59 37.34 4.64
C ASN A 743 -25.20 37.17 6.10
N GLU A 744 -23.87 37.26 6.37
CA GLU A 744 -23.31 36.99 7.70
C GLU A 744 -22.00 37.75 7.91
N VAL A 745 -21.51 37.74 9.14
CA VAL A 745 -20.22 38.31 9.49
C VAL A 745 -19.10 37.27 9.23
N GLN A 746 -18.13 37.63 8.39
CA GLN A 746 -17.01 36.75 8.02
C GLN A 746 -15.65 37.37 8.35
N PRO A 747 -14.63 36.55 8.68
CA PRO A 747 -13.25 37.00 8.93
C PRO A 747 -12.55 37.41 7.64
N ALA A 748 -11.45 38.14 7.77
CA ALA A 748 -10.54 38.40 6.65
C ALA A 748 -10.00 37.07 6.07
N GLY A 749 -9.95 36.97 4.73
CA GLY A 749 -9.54 35.75 4.04
C GLY A 749 -10.14 35.60 2.66
N ILE A 750 -9.92 34.44 2.06
CA ILE A 750 -10.53 34.03 0.80
C ILE A 750 -11.72 33.11 1.10
N HIS A 751 -12.89 33.46 0.56
CA HIS A 751 -14.15 32.78 0.77
C HIS A 751 -14.71 32.24 -0.53
N HIS A 752 -15.53 31.19 -0.42
CA HIS A 752 -16.17 30.54 -1.55
C HIS A 752 -17.65 30.33 -1.24
N SER A 753 -18.51 30.61 -2.21
CA SER A 753 -19.95 30.40 -2.08
C SER A 753 -20.46 29.64 -3.29
N GLN A 754 -21.22 28.57 -3.06
CA GLN A 754 -21.80 27.75 -4.10
C GLN A 754 -23.19 28.25 -4.47
N PHE A 755 -23.49 28.31 -5.77
CA PHE A 755 -24.83 28.54 -6.30
C PHE A 755 -25.27 27.36 -7.15
N SER A 756 -26.41 26.75 -6.80
CA SER A 756 -27.03 25.65 -7.54
C SER A 756 -28.46 26.00 -7.93
N ILE A 757 -28.82 25.75 -9.20
CA ILE A 757 -30.17 25.97 -9.71
C ILE A 757 -31.15 24.83 -9.38
N ARG A 758 -30.71 23.77 -8.71
CA ARG A 758 -31.54 22.59 -8.43
C ARG A 758 -32.82 22.92 -7.60
N HIS A 759 -32.75 24.01 -6.84
CA HIS A 759 -33.84 24.49 -6.01
C HIS A 759 -34.58 25.71 -6.61
N PHE A 760 -34.22 26.07 -7.85
CA PHE A 760 -34.77 27.24 -8.51
C PHE A 760 -35.14 26.88 -9.96
N GLU A 761 -36.37 27.18 -10.37
CA GLU A 761 -36.77 27.03 -11.76
C GLU A 761 -36.28 28.22 -12.62
N LEU A 762 -34.99 28.38 -12.77
CA LEU A 762 -34.35 29.44 -13.51
C LEU A 762 -34.19 29.05 -15.01
N PRO A 763 -34.57 29.89 -15.97
CA PRO A 763 -34.30 29.64 -17.38
C PRO A 763 -32.85 29.84 -17.73
N SER A 764 -32.38 29.22 -18.82
CA SER A 764 -31.06 29.53 -19.40
C SER A 764 -30.99 31.03 -19.72
N GLY A 765 -29.85 31.65 -19.38
CA GLY A 765 -29.69 33.08 -19.56
C GLY A 765 -28.60 33.72 -18.72
N VAL A 766 -28.53 35.03 -18.78
CA VAL A 766 -27.56 35.85 -18.07
C VAL A 766 -28.09 36.21 -16.69
N TYR A 767 -27.28 35.99 -15.66
CA TYR A 767 -27.52 36.42 -14.29
C TYR A 767 -26.34 37.24 -13.81
N PHE A 768 -26.54 37.99 -12.72
CA PHE A 768 -25.49 38.76 -12.07
C PHE A 768 -25.38 38.35 -10.61
N TYR A 769 -24.16 38.40 -10.09
CA TYR A 769 -23.97 38.27 -8.63
C TYR A 769 -23.21 39.45 -8.13
N ARG A 770 -23.63 39.92 -6.95
CA ARG A 770 -23.08 41.11 -6.29
C ARG A 770 -22.60 40.74 -4.90
N LEU A 771 -21.35 41.10 -4.64
CA LEU A 771 -20.75 41.08 -3.31
C LEU A 771 -20.82 42.49 -2.72
N GLN A 772 -21.23 42.56 -1.48
CA GLN A 772 -21.16 43.78 -0.67
C GLN A 772 -20.52 43.44 0.67
N ALA A 773 -19.51 44.22 1.11
CA ALA A 773 -18.84 44.07 2.38
C ALA A 773 -18.35 45.45 2.84
N GLY A 774 -19.01 46.05 3.85
CA GLY A 774 -18.82 47.42 4.22
C GLY A 774 -19.10 48.39 3.04
N ASP A 775 -18.17 49.26 2.72
CA ASP A 775 -18.25 50.21 1.59
C ASP A 775 -17.86 49.57 0.24
N PHE A 776 -17.39 48.32 0.22
CA PHE A 776 -17.06 47.63 -1.01
C PHE A 776 -18.31 47.02 -1.65
N SER A 777 -18.44 47.22 -2.95
CA SER A 777 -19.45 46.52 -3.75
C SER A 777 -18.88 46.23 -5.14
N ASP A 778 -18.96 44.97 -5.56
CA ASP A 778 -18.58 44.54 -6.91
C ASP A 778 -19.66 43.60 -7.46
N THR A 779 -19.84 43.63 -8.80
CA THR A 779 -20.87 42.86 -9.50
C THR A 779 -20.23 42.19 -10.73
N LYS A 780 -20.48 40.88 -10.89
CA LYS A 780 -20.06 40.13 -12.06
C LYS A 780 -21.21 39.40 -12.71
N LYS A 781 -21.03 39.08 -14.00
CA LYS A 781 -21.95 38.37 -14.83
C LYS A 781 -21.67 36.87 -14.86
N MET A 782 -22.70 36.06 -14.80
CA MET A 782 -22.63 34.62 -15.03
C MET A 782 -23.65 34.14 -16.07
N LEU A 783 -23.36 33.04 -16.74
CA LEU A 783 -24.20 32.47 -17.80
C LEU A 783 -24.66 31.09 -17.38
N LEU A 784 -25.97 30.90 -17.27
CA LEU A 784 -26.62 29.62 -17.05
C LEU A 784 -26.99 29.01 -18.41
N LEU A 785 -26.54 27.75 -18.63
CA LEU A 785 -26.95 26.94 -19.80
C LEU A 785 -27.58 25.64 -19.28
N LYS A 786 -28.89 25.47 -19.53
CA LYS A 786 -29.58 24.21 -19.26
C LYS A 786 -29.44 23.24 -20.41
#